data_187ebdf1887d0f75866bdd6a5eb38248
#
_entry.id   187ebdf1887d0f75866bdd6a5eb38248
#
_cell.length_a   1.000
_cell.length_b   1.000
_cell.length_c   1.000
_cell.angle_alpha   90.00
_cell.angle_beta   90.00
_cell.angle_gamma   90.00
#
_symmetry.space_group_name_H-M   'P 1'
#
loop_
_entity.id
_entity.type
_entity.pdbx_description
1 polymer ?
#
loop_
_entity_poly.entity_id
_entity_poly.type
_entity_poly.pdbx_seq_one_letter_code
_entity_poly.pdbx_strand_id
1 'polypeptide(L)'
;MYSICISIPFNYRGFQKSNKIYSEYIPLFIYLCRFTTLLNFNMRNFYTFLFSILVFTVSGQVNVTIPAIQGGGNSSPYNGQNVKTTGIVTAVFVGSGTINGFFMQDKTGDGNPGTSDGIFVYSPNNTTIEKGDEISITASVSEYFNKTQLSNASNITVLSKGNTIQPQKIIYDINNWNWESYEGMLVEFQQPLYVNNNYYLEQRGELELGVRRKPVPTNISLPLSSEYAALVSENSLPPIILDDAFTATYVSPIVFADEYGTRRLGEKVDKLQAVVDYANSKFVFYPADEVRFFGNPRNRMHDDIGNYNLKVCGFNLEFYLVQNYGGGYGAANLDELNRQHAKIVDALYAIDADVYGLVEIEQGQVALTKLVQALNAKSATNNYTFINDGGTSTSSFTKAAYLYRSDKVSPVGNLTNINTIVSNRKKIQGFELKSNKEKFMFSINHFKAKSGCNNASGKDADQDDGQSCYNYSRVQEANAVINAINAGKASYGTENVLIMGDLNAYAKEDPIQAFVNKGYVDLQQKFHADSAYSYVYRTETGYLDHAIANESMAQQITGVTAFHINADELGVFGYDGAKWDVGMFRSSDHDPIIVGIALGQSSNGNISDSSLNVYPTVVTDLLSIEVTDRSVVQIYSVSGIKLFEKEIESREISLNSAGILPGAYILRVLYDGKIHQQIIFVK
;
A
#
# COMPACT_ATOMS: atom_id res chain seq x y z
N MET A 1 55.62 13.68 42.23
CA MET A 1 56.09 14.44 41.04
C MET A 1 54.93 14.53 40.08
N TYR A 2 54.54 15.75 39.92
CA TYR A 2 53.70 16.37 38.89
C TYR A 2 52.43 15.62 38.36
N SER A 3 51.29 16.05 38.87
CA SER A 3 49.97 15.95 38.25
C SER A 3 49.85 16.94 37.11
N ILE A 4 49.34 16.51 35.97
CA ILE A 4 48.86 17.41 34.92
C ILE A 4 47.35 17.17 34.79
N CYS A 5 46.56 18.15 35.20
CA CYS A 5 45.13 18.23 34.87
C CYS A 5 44.99 18.99 33.56
N ILE A 6 44.34 18.39 32.58
CA ILE A 6 43.91 19.06 31.36
C ILE A 6 42.40 19.23 31.46
N SER A 7 41.98 20.49 31.55
CA SER A 7 40.56 20.89 31.46
C SER A 7 40.24 21.28 30.01
N ILE A 8 39.23 20.72 29.43
CA ILE A 8 38.65 21.13 28.15
C ILE A 8 37.30 21.78 28.43
N PRO A 9 37.07 23.01 27.99
CA PRO A 9 35.77 23.67 28.18
C PRO A 9 34.85 23.28 26.99
N PHE A 10 33.68 22.75 27.29
CA PHE A 10 32.59 22.65 26.32
C PHE A 10 31.63 23.84 26.49
N ASN A 11 31.51 24.63 25.43
CA ASN A 11 30.58 25.73 25.31
C ASN A 11 29.21 25.18 24.88
N TYR A 12 28.17 25.34 25.69
CA TYR A 12 26.79 25.14 25.30
C TYR A 12 26.06 26.49 25.36
N ARG A 13 25.63 26.99 24.23
CA ARG A 13 24.67 28.10 24.14
C ARG A 13 23.26 27.56 24.16
N GLY A 14 22.51 28.11 25.02
CA GLY A 14 21.24 28.02 25.53
C GLY A 14 20.02 27.95 24.65
N PHE A 15 18.98 27.40 25.23
CA PHE A 15 17.62 27.95 25.14
C PHE A 15 16.90 27.77 26.47
N GLN A 16 16.33 28.87 26.95
CA GLN A 16 15.60 29.00 28.20
C GLN A 16 14.13 28.61 28.03
N LYS A 17 13.57 28.01 29.10
CA LYS A 17 12.30 28.17 29.85
C LYS A 17 11.64 26.79 30.01
N SER A 18 11.18 26.40 31.15
CA SER A 18 10.60 26.98 32.34
C SER A 18 10.41 25.95 33.47
N ASN A 19 10.72 26.35 34.67
CA ASN A 19 10.11 26.07 35.95
C ASN A 19 9.61 24.71 36.46
N LYS A 20 10.24 24.43 37.67
CA LYS A 20 9.66 23.80 38.91
C LYS A 20 9.75 22.28 39.01
N ILE A 21 10.42 21.84 39.99
CA ILE A 21 10.40 21.62 41.44
C ILE A 21 10.73 20.14 41.70
N TYR A 22 11.65 19.83 42.47
CA TYR A 22 11.86 19.28 43.80
C TYR A 22 13.22 18.58 43.93
N SER A 23 13.93 19.10 44.85
CA SER A 23 14.93 18.63 45.77
C SER A 23 14.84 17.16 46.14
N GLU A 24 15.99 16.66 46.31
CA GLU A 24 16.55 15.84 47.38
C GLU A 24 17.43 14.71 46.77
N TYR A 25 18.71 14.89 46.94
CA TYR A 25 19.65 13.87 47.33
C TYR A 25 21.08 14.47 47.32
N ILE A 26 21.51 14.86 48.52
CA ILE A 26 22.87 15.16 48.91
C ILE A 26 23.17 14.23 50.09
N PRO A 27 24.41 13.91 50.37
CA PRO A 27 25.55 13.31 49.64
C PRO A 27 26.09 12.05 50.37
N LEU A 28 26.71 11.18 49.67
CA LEU A 28 27.56 10.17 50.30
C LEU A 28 28.94 10.14 49.62
N PHE A 29 29.71 11.22 49.83
CA PHE A 29 31.14 11.29 49.47
C PHE A 29 31.93 12.08 50.45
N ILE A 30 32.03 11.60 51.68
CA ILE A 30 33.11 11.97 52.65
C ILE A 30 33.17 10.84 53.66
N TYR A 31 33.95 9.78 53.39
CA TYR A 31 34.57 8.92 54.40
C TYR A 31 35.52 7.91 53.74
N LEU A 32 36.62 8.40 53.20
CA LEU A 32 37.74 7.55 52.82
C LEU A 32 39.02 8.37 52.66
N CYS A 33 39.35 9.09 53.74
CA CYS A 33 40.68 9.66 53.93
C CYS A 33 40.95 9.88 55.41
N ARG A 34 41.19 8.81 56.15
CA ARG A 34 41.95 8.75 57.42
C ARG A 34 42.01 7.31 57.93
N PHE A 35 42.97 6.55 57.39
CA PHE A 35 43.59 5.41 58.10
C PHE A 35 44.89 5.05 57.39
N THR A 36 45.89 5.92 57.55
CA THR A 36 47.28 5.53 57.29
C THR A 36 48.04 5.86 58.56
N THR A 37 48.09 4.90 59.47
CA THR A 37 49.21 4.68 60.38
C THR A 37 48.97 3.41 61.17
N LEU A 38 50.03 2.60 61.22
CA LEU A 38 50.20 1.38 61.99
C LEU A 38 49.66 0.09 61.35
N LEU A 39 50.57 -0.58 60.57
CA LEU A 39 50.94 -1.95 60.84
C LEU A 39 52.10 -2.36 59.89
N ASN A 40 53.29 -2.46 60.43
CA ASN A 40 54.43 -3.16 59.80
C ASN A 40 54.03 -4.62 59.61
N PHE A 41 53.70 -5.03 58.38
CA PHE A 41 53.59 -6.43 57.99
C PHE A 41 54.67 -6.78 56.94
N ASN A 42 55.47 -7.83 57.29
CA ASN A 42 56.54 -8.37 56.52
C ASN A 42 56.17 -8.67 55.05
N MET A 43 56.77 -8.00 54.12
CA MET A 43 56.54 -8.11 52.68
C MET A 43 56.79 -9.53 52.07
N ARG A 44 57.31 -10.46 52.83
CA ARG A 44 57.64 -11.81 52.34
C ARG A 44 56.46 -12.78 52.31
N ASN A 45 55.38 -12.51 53.02
CA ASN A 45 54.16 -13.34 53.02
C ASN A 45 53.01 -12.77 52.16
N PHE A 46 53.19 -11.55 51.64
CA PHE A 46 52.16 -10.92 50.79
C PHE A 46 52.20 -11.47 49.34
N TYR A 47 53.39 -11.85 48.86
CA TYR A 47 53.51 -12.46 47.52
C TYR A 47 53.02 -13.89 47.43
N THR A 48 52.97 -14.64 48.52
CA THR A 48 52.42 -15.99 48.54
C THR A 48 50.90 -16.03 48.61
N PHE A 49 50.28 -14.96 49.11
CA PHE A 49 48.80 -14.87 49.16
C PHE A 49 48.18 -14.24 47.91
N LEU A 50 48.96 -13.43 47.18
CA LEU A 50 48.51 -12.86 45.90
C LEU A 50 48.61 -13.90 44.75
N PHE A 51 49.36 -14.96 44.90
CA PHE A 51 49.53 -16.01 43.87
C PHE A 51 48.47 -17.13 44.00
N SER A 52 47.66 -17.14 45.04
CA SER A 52 46.60 -18.15 45.25
C SER A 52 45.18 -17.67 44.93
N ILE A 53 45.02 -16.41 44.42
CA ILE A 53 43.72 -15.92 43.89
C ILE A 53 43.84 -15.60 42.42
N LEU A 54 44.68 -16.31 41.66
CA LEU A 54 44.46 -16.48 40.24
C LEU A 54 43.44 -17.62 40.10
N VAL A 55 42.19 -17.37 40.41
CA VAL A 55 41.09 -18.19 39.95
C VAL A 55 41.11 -18.08 38.44
N PHE A 56 41.77 -19.05 37.80
CA PHE A 56 41.45 -19.39 36.43
C PHE A 56 39.96 -19.73 36.41
N THR A 57 39.12 -18.79 36.09
CA THR A 57 37.83 -19.11 35.51
C THR A 57 38.14 -19.84 34.22
N VAL A 58 38.39 -21.15 34.31
CA VAL A 58 38.21 -22.01 33.15
C VAL A 58 36.74 -21.87 32.85
N SER A 59 36.40 -21.00 31.93
CA SER A 59 35.10 -20.97 31.25
C SER A 59 34.99 -22.34 30.59
N GLY A 60 34.47 -23.30 31.35
CA GLY A 60 34.18 -24.62 30.81
C GLY A 60 33.19 -24.44 29.66
N GLN A 61 33.56 -24.90 28.50
CA GLN A 61 32.65 -24.96 27.35
C GLN A 61 31.44 -25.83 27.74
N VAL A 62 30.24 -25.25 27.73
CA VAL A 62 28.98 -25.94 28.05
C VAL A 62 28.33 -26.40 26.76
N ASN A 63 27.95 -27.68 26.69
CA ASN A 63 27.14 -28.18 25.58
C ASN A 63 25.68 -27.75 25.82
N VAL A 64 25.10 -26.95 24.92
CA VAL A 64 23.76 -26.35 25.07
C VAL A 64 23.02 -26.46 23.74
N THR A 65 21.74 -26.78 23.78
CA THR A 65 20.86 -26.74 22.58
C THR A 65 20.53 -25.31 22.21
N ILE A 66 20.17 -25.08 20.97
CA ILE A 66 19.79 -23.72 20.49
C ILE A 66 18.60 -23.16 21.27
N PRO A 67 17.49 -23.92 21.51
CA PRO A 67 16.38 -23.41 22.32
C PRO A 67 16.79 -23.00 23.74
N ALA A 68 17.71 -23.73 24.35
CA ALA A 68 18.20 -23.38 25.68
C ALA A 68 19.09 -22.11 25.64
N ILE A 69 19.84 -21.88 24.55
CA ILE A 69 20.59 -20.64 24.35
C ILE A 69 19.64 -19.48 24.20
N GLN A 70 18.59 -19.59 23.38
CA GLN A 70 17.58 -18.54 23.18
C GLN A 70 16.84 -18.23 24.48
N GLY A 71 16.37 -19.28 25.18
CA GLY A 71 15.54 -19.10 26.37
C GLY A 71 14.11 -18.63 26.02
N GLY A 72 13.31 -18.31 27.03
CA GLY A 72 11.92 -17.91 26.90
C GLY A 72 11.68 -16.40 27.03
N GLY A 73 12.68 -15.57 26.79
CA GLY A 73 12.59 -14.10 26.93
C GLY A 73 13.51 -13.39 25.95
N ASN A 74 13.47 -12.07 25.95
CA ASN A 74 14.20 -11.20 25.03
C ASN A 74 15.73 -11.17 25.23
N SER A 75 16.28 -12.08 26.02
CA SER A 75 17.72 -12.19 26.26
C SER A 75 18.08 -13.62 26.68
N SER A 76 19.19 -14.08 26.14
CA SER A 76 19.73 -15.41 26.43
C SER A 76 20.13 -15.56 27.89
N PRO A 77 19.74 -16.67 28.55
CA PRO A 77 20.29 -17.03 29.87
C PRO A 77 21.80 -17.36 29.83
N TYR A 78 22.38 -17.55 28.65
CA TYR A 78 23.80 -17.80 28.42
C TYR A 78 24.57 -16.58 27.92
N ASN A 79 23.99 -15.38 27.93
CA ASN A 79 24.66 -14.17 27.48
C ASN A 79 26.04 -13.98 28.15
N GLY A 80 27.10 -13.77 27.36
CA GLY A 80 28.47 -13.63 27.79
C GLY A 80 29.21 -14.96 28.04
N GLN A 81 28.57 -16.11 27.83
CA GLN A 81 29.17 -17.43 28.03
C GLN A 81 29.65 -18.05 26.70
N ASN A 82 30.65 -18.93 26.78
CA ASN A 82 31.07 -19.77 25.66
C ASN A 82 30.30 -21.09 25.68
N VAL A 83 29.62 -21.38 24.60
CA VAL A 83 28.81 -22.58 24.42
C VAL A 83 29.32 -23.44 23.27
N LYS A 84 29.04 -24.73 23.33
CA LYS A 84 29.10 -25.63 22.18
C LYS A 84 27.68 -26.04 21.82
N THR A 85 27.29 -25.88 20.56
CA THR A 85 25.97 -26.27 20.09
C THR A 85 26.04 -26.93 18.73
N THR A 86 24.93 -27.51 18.31
CA THR A 86 24.77 -28.20 17.02
C THR A 86 23.45 -27.76 16.39
N GLY A 87 23.43 -27.58 15.06
CA GLY A 87 22.21 -27.25 14.31
C GLY A 87 22.42 -27.42 12.81
N ILE A 88 21.33 -27.33 12.06
CA ILE A 88 21.32 -27.37 10.61
C ILE A 88 21.26 -25.94 10.09
N VAL A 89 22.13 -25.59 9.15
CA VAL A 89 22.16 -24.26 8.50
C VAL A 89 20.94 -24.08 7.60
N THR A 90 20.16 -23.05 7.87
CA THR A 90 18.91 -22.73 7.17
C THR A 90 19.07 -21.64 6.10
N ALA A 91 19.99 -20.67 6.33
CA ALA A 91 20.30 -19.62 5.37
C ALA A 91 21.72 -19.08 5.58
N VAL A 92 22.37 -18.62 4.50
CA VAL A 92 23.75 -18.11 4.53
C VAL A 92 23.79 -16.72 3.85
N PHE A 93 24.32 -15.72 4.58
CA PHE A 93 24.47 -14.34 4.12
C PHE A 93 25.89 -13.84 4.42
N VAL A 94 26.89 -14.48 3.83
CA VAL A 94 28.31 -14.15 3.99
C VAL A 94 28.83 -13.50 2.72
N GLY A 95 29.46 -12.34 2.85
CA GLY A 95 30.02 -11.60 1.71
C GLY A 95 30.06 -10.11 1.95
N SER A 96 30.65 -9.39 1.01
CA SER A 96 30.81 -7.94 1.12
C SER A 96 29.45 -7.25 1.17
N GLY A 97 29.21 -6.47 2.21
CA GLY A 97 28.00 -5.66 2.36
C GLY A 97 26.79 -6.42 2.94
N THR A 98 26.90 -7.72 3.22
CA THR A 98 25.82 -8.49 3.84
C THR A 98 25.90 -8.44 5.38
N ILE A 99 24.95 -9.09 6.07
CA ILE A 99 24.94 -9.23 7.54
C ILE A 99 26.12 -10.10 8.07
N ASN A 100 26.89 -10.70 7.18
CA ASN A 100 28.13 -11.44 7.48
C ASN A 100 27.95 -12.63 8.44
N GLY A 101 26.96 -13.45 8.17
CA GLY A 101 26.70 -14.63 8.99
C GLY A 101 25.77 -15.63 8.33
N PHE A 102 25.35 -16.59 9.11
CA PHE A 102 24.40 -17.60 8.70
C PHE A 102 23.42 -17.90 9.85
N PHE A 103 22.28 -18.44 9.51
CA PHE A 103 21.29 -18.94 10.47
C PHE A 103 21.39 -20.45 10.56
N MET A 104 21.25 -20.99 11.77
CA MET A 104 21.13 -22.41 12.00
C MET A 104 20.00 -22.70 12.98
N GLN A 105 19.38 -23.87 12.84
CA GLN A 105 18.24 -24.26 13.64
C GLN A 105 18.48 -25.65 14.24
N ASP A 106 17.99 -25.87 15.45
CA ASP A 106 18.03 -27.17 16.09
C ASP A 106 17.26 -28.19 15.24
N LYS A 107 17.80 -29.40 15.12
CA LYS A 107 17.24 -30.42 14.22
C LYS A 107 15.85 -30.89 14.66
N THR A 108 15.59 -30.91 15.95
CA THR A 108 14.36 -31.46 16.54
C THR A 108 13.55 -30.44 17.31
N GLY A 109 14.19 -29.35 17.74
CA GLY A 109 13.63 -28.39 18.67
C GLY A 109 13.38 -28.98 20.06
N ASP A 110 12.88 -28.17 20.98
CA ASP A 110 12.52 -28.61 22.32
C ASP A 110 11.01 -28.82 22.50
N GLY A 111 10.22 -28.52 21.46
CA GLY A 111 8.75 -28.62 21.48
C GLY A 111 8.06 -27.55 22.31
N ASN A 112 8.78 -26.55 22.79
CA ASN A 112 8.23 -25.42 23.53
C ASN A 112 7.99 -24.21 22.57
N PRO A 113 6.75 -23.79 22.31
CA PRO A 113 6.48 -22.67 21.41
C PRO A 113 6.91 -21.30 21.96
N GLY A 114 7.36 -21.23 23.21
CA GLY A 114 7.86 -20.00 23.82
C GLY A 114 9.36 -19.79 23.69
N THR A 115 10.09 -20.76 23.12
CA THR A 115 11.54 -20.72 22.88
C THR A 115 11.82 -20.86 21.40
N SER A 116 12.75 -20.05 20.85
CA SER A 116 13.17 -20.23 19.47
C SER A 116 14.12 -21.40 19.31
N ASP A 117 13.91 -22.20 18.26
CA ASP A 117 14.81 -23.27 17.83
C ASP A 117 15.93 -22.78 16.90
N GLY A 118 15.94 -21.51 16.50
CA GLY A 118 16.89 -20.91 15.56
C GLY A 118 17.87 -19.95 16.21
N ILE A 119 19.01 -19.70 15.57
CA ILE A 119 19.99 -18.71 16.03
C ILE A 119 20.82 -18.16 14.87
N PHE A 120 21.16 -16.88 14.94
CA PHE A 120 22.12 -16.24 14.03
C PHE A 120 23.56 -16.48 14.50
N VAL A 121 24.45 -16.79 13.57
CA VAL A 121 25.89 -16.94 13.80
C VAL A 121 26.65 -15.87 13.02
N TYR A 122 27.22 -14.90 13.71
CA TYR A 122 28.11 -13.93 13.09
C TYR A 122 29.46 -14.56 12.75
N SER A 123 29.77 -14.71 11.47
CA SER A 123 30.97 -15.37 10.96
C SER A 123 31.40 -14.81 9.61
N PRO A 124 31.98 -13.58 9.56
CA PRO A 124 32.21 -12.83 8.33
C PRO A 124 33.21 -13.49 7.36
N ASN A 125 34.07 -14.37 7.84
CA ASN A 125 35.12 -14.99 7.03
C ASN A 125 34.79 -16.45 6.64
N ASN A 126 33.63 -16.95 6.97
CA ASN A 126 33.28 -18.34 6.69
C ASN A 126 32.48 -18.46 5.39
N THR A 127 33.19 -18.75 4.32
CA THR A 127 32.62 -18.94 2.98
C THR A 127 32.40 -20.40 2.60
N THR A 128 32.61 -21.34 3.55
CA THR A 128 32.55 -22.79 3.26
C THR A 128 31.29 -23.46 3.78
N ILE A 129 30.53 -22.79 4.62
CA ILE A 129 29.25 -23.29 5.15
C ILE A 129 28.16 -23.07 4.14
N GLU A 130 27.34 -24.10 3.92
CA GLU A 130 26.25 -24.11 2.96
C GLU A 130 24.92 -24.42 3.65
N LYS A 131 23.81 -23.94 3.07
CA LYS A 131 22.45 -24.33 3.50
C LYS A 131 22.33 -25.87 3.48
N GLY A 132 21.83 -26.45 4.57
CA GLY A 132 21.70 -27.89 4.75
C GLY A 132 22.92 -28.59 5.41
N ASP A 133 23.96 -27.84 5.76
CA ASP A 133 25.03 -28.38 6.57
C ASP A 133 24.57 -28.55 8.03
N GLU A 134 24.70 -29.75 8.59
CA GLU A 134 24.61 -29.98 10.04
C GLU A 134 25.98 -29.69 10.63
N ILE A 135 26.07 -28.70 11.50
CA ILE A 135 27.35 -28.26 12.07
C ILE A 135 27.38 -28.34 13.59
N SER A 136 28.57 -28.62 14.14
CA SER A 136 28.89 -28.37 15.55
C SER A 136 29.79 -27.16 15.62
N ILE A 137 29.50 -26.23 16.54
CA ILE A 137 30.18 -24.94 16.67
C ILE A 137 30.44 -24.61 18.14
N THR A 138 31.58 -24.00 18.42
CA THR A 138 31.89 -23.33 19.68
C THR A 138 31.86 -21.82 19.46
N ALA A 139 31.09 -21.09 20.26
CA ALA A 139 30.98 -19.67 20.11
C ALA A 139 30.60 -18.96 21.42
N SER A 140 30.78 -17.65 21.47
CA SER A 140 30.29 -16.80 22.54
C SER A 140 28.83 -16.39 22.27
N VAL A 141 27.95 -16.54 23.23
CA VAL A 141 26.60 -16.00 23.19
C VAL A 141 26.65 -14.52 23.50
N SER A 142 26.01 -13.69 22.69
CA SER A 142 25.96 -12.25 22.92
C SER A 142 24.62 -11.69 22.51
N GLU A 143 24.17 -10.67 23.24
CA GLU A 143 23.04 -9.83 22.85
C GLU A 143 23.57 -8.66 21.99
N TYR A 144 23.24 -8.66 20.72
CA TYR A 144 23.64 -7.61 19.79
C TYR A 144 22.44 -6.80 19.34
N PHE A 145 22.26 -5.61 19.91
CA PHE A 145 21.09 -4.74 19.67
C PHE A 145 19.75 -5.47 19.88
N ASN A 146 19.65 -6.22 20.98
CA ASN A 146 18.51 -7.05 21.38
C ASN A 146 18.27 -8.31 20.51
N LYS A 147 19.25 -8.74 19.75
CA LYS A 147 19.26 -10.03 19.06
C LYS A 147 20.18 -10.99 19.80
N THR A 148 19.69 -12.18 20.14
CA THR A 148 20.54 -13.27 20.62
C THR A 148 21.32 -13.86 19.46
N GLN A 149 22.66 -13.81 19.54
CA GLN A 149 23.51 -14.36 18.48
C GLN A 149 24.72 -15.10 19.02
N LEU A 150 25.28 -15.95 18.16
CA LEU A 150 26.59 -16.55 18.37
C LEU A 150 27.67 -15.72 17.69
N SER A 151 28.71 -15.36 18.44
CA SER A 151 29.86 -14.58 17.93
C SER A 151 31.18 -15.31 18.29
N ASN A 152 32.29 -14.82 17.70
CA ASN A 152 33.61 -15.45 17.91
C ASN A 152 33.62 -16.95 17.64
N ALA A 153 32.93 -17.38 16.60
CA ALA A 153 32.77 -18.76 16.22
C ALA A 153 34.11 -19.47 15.97
N SER A 154 34.27 -20.62 16.56
CA SER A 154 35.46 -21.48 16.43
C SER A 154 35.09 -22.95 16.41
N ASN A 155 36.02 -23.82 16.04
CA ASN A 155 35.83 -25.28 15.99
C ASN A 155 34.57 -25.66 15.20
N ILE A 156 34.28 -24.95 14.08
CA ILE A 156 33.16 -25.31 13.23
C ILE A 156 33.48 -26.62 12.52
N THR A 157 32.62 -27.62 12.71
CA THR A 157 32.77 -28.92 12.10
C THR A 157 31.48 -29.29 11.40
N VAL A 158 31.54 -29.57 10.09
CA VAL A 158 30.40 -30.12 9.34
C VAL A 158 30.27 -31.58 9.68
N LEU A 159 29.14 -31.97 10.26
CA LEU A 159 28.80 -33.32 10.67
C LEU A 159 28.15 -34.12 9.54
N SER A 160 27.28 -33.48 8.80
CA SER A 160 26.62 -34.04 7.60
C SER A 160 26.16 -32.90 6.66
N LYS A 161 25.87 -33.22 5.40
CA LYS A 161 25.40 -32.29 4.37
C LYS A 161 24.05 -32.70 3.79
N GLY A 162 23.36 -31.76 3.16
CA GLY A 162 22.09 -31.98 2.46
C GLY A 162 20.91 -32.23 3.42
N ASN A 163 21.01 -31.79 4.65
CA ASN A 163 19.93 -31.86 5.62
C ASN A 163 18.85 -30.78 5.29
N THR A 164 17.63 -31.04 5.75
CA THR A 164 16.51 -30.08 5.58
C THR A 164 15.85 -29.86 6.93
N ILE A 165 15.50 -28.60 7.19
CA ILE A 165 14.58 -28.20 8.25
C ILE A 165 13.24 -27.92 7.61
N GLN A 166 12.16 -28.44 8.19
CA GLN A 166 10.82 -28.06 7.78
C GLN A 166 10.51 -26.67 8.34
N PRO A 167 10.14 -25.69 7.50
CA PRO A 167 9.80 -24.37 7.98
C PRO A 167 8.64 -24.40 8.98
N GLN A 168 8.74 -23.60 10.03
CA GLN A 168 7.61 -23.37 10.92
C GLN A 168 6.49 -22.65 10.14
N LYS A 169 5.31 -23.26 10.05
CA LYS A 169 4.16 -22.69 9.34
C LYS A 169 3.52 -21.59 10.16
N ILE A 170 3.37 -20.43 9.56
CA ILE A 170 2.84 -19.22 10.18
C ILE A 170 1.55 -18.81 9.48
N ILE A 171 0.48 -18.59 10.26
CA ILE A 171 -0.68 -17.79 9.87
C ILE A 171 -0.53 -16.47 10.64
N TYR A 172 -0.25 -15.39 9.92
CA TYR A 172 -0.05 -14.08 10.51
C TYR A 172 -1.37 -13.34 10.66
N ASP A 173 -1.76 -13.04 11.89
CA ASP A 173 -2.98 -12.29 12.23
C ASP A 173 -2.77 -11.49 13.52
N ILE A 174 -3.82 -10.79 13.98
CA ILE A 174 -3.77 -9.94 15.19
C ILE A 174 -3.45 -10.72 16.47
N ASN A 175 -3.62 -12.05 16.49
CA ASN A 175 -3.38 -12.87 17.65
C ASN A 175 -2.03 -13.60 17.60
N ASN A 176 -1.36 -13.63 16.43
CA ASN A 176 -0.16 -14.41 16.19
C ASN A 176 0.91 -13.56 15.47
N TRP A 177 1.55 -12.68 16.24
CA TRP A 177 2.59 -11.78 15.72
C TRP A 177 3.79 -11.60 16.66
N ASN A 178 3.94 -12.45 17.68
CA ASN A 178 5.12 -12.44 18.56
C ASN A 178 6.30 -13.14 17.87
N TRP A 179 7.15 -12.34 17.22
CA TRP A 179 8.27 -12.85 16.44
C TRP A 179 9.47 -13.27 17.28
N GLU A 180 9.54 -12.90 18.56
CA GLU A 180 10.65 -13.27 19.46
C GLU A 180 10.82 -14.79 19.56
N SER A 181 9.73 -15.53 19.71
CA SER A 181 9.76 -17.00 19.77
C SER A 181 10.15 -17.69 18.45
N TYR A 182 10.34 -16.92 17.39
CA TYR A 182 10.81 -17.40 16.08
C TYR A 182 12.16 -16.80 15.68
N GLU A 183 12.82 -16.00 16.53
CA GLU A 183 14.10 -15.35 16.20
C GLU A 183 15.15 -16.40 15.75
N GLY A 184 15.71 -16.23 14.55
CA GLY A 184 16.65 -17.17 13.94
C GLY A 184 16.03 -18.39 13.26
N MET A 185 14.72 -18.64 13.38
CA MET A 185 14.03 -19.78 12.77
C MET A 185 13.67 -19.55 11.33
N LEU A 186 13.66 -20.64 10.57
CA LEU A 186 13.05 -20.69 9.24
C LEU A 186 11.53 -20.83 9.37
N VAL A 187 10.80 -19.87 8.81
CA VAL A 187 9.34 -19.81 8.80
C VAL A 187 8.78 -19.84 7.38
N GLU A 188 7.53 -20.28 7.23
CA GLU A 188 6.78 -20.23 5.97
C GLU A 188 5.39 -19.62 6.21
N PHE A 189 5.08 -18.51 5.56
CA PHE A 189 3.76 -17.91 5.60
C PHE A 189 2.75 -18.73 4.79
N GLN A 190 1.61 -19.06 5.40
CA GLN A 190 0.59 -19.91 4.78
C GLN A 190 -0.40 -19.11 3.90
N GLN A 191 -0.52 -17.80 4.12
CA GLN A 191 -1.34 -16.91 3.30
C GLN A 191 -0.47 -16.09 2.34
N PRO A 192 -1.04 -15.62 1.22
CA PRO A 192 -0.39 -14.64 0.36
C PRO A 192 -0.09 -13.36 1.13
N LEU A 193 1.08 -12.78 0.87
CA LEU A 193 1.48 -11.49 1.41
C LEU A 193 1.48 -10.44 0.28
N TYR A 194 1.01 -9.24 0.59
CA TYR A 194 0.88 -8.14 -0.36
C TYR A 194 1.95 -7.08 -0.09
N VAL A 195 2.58 -6.57 -1.13
CA VAL A 195 3.47 -5.40 -1.04
C VAL A 195 2.62 -4.18 -0.69
N ASN A 196 2.76 -3.68 0.52
CA ASN A 196 2.04 -2.50 1.00
C ASN A 196 2.92 -1.24 1.01
N ASN A 197 4.25 -1.40 1.07
CA ASN A 197 5.20 -0.30 0.99
C ASN A 197 6.49 -0.74 0.28
N ASN A 198 6.96 0.09 -0.65
CA ASN A 198 8.17 -0.11 -1.45
C ASN A 198 9.18 1.06 -1.29
N TYR A 199 8.92 1.98 -0.36
CA TYR A 199 9.68 3.23 -0.20
C TYR A 199 11.17 2.99 0.06
N TYR A 200 11.50 1.97 0.87
CA TYR A 200 12.89 1.65 1.21
C TYR A 200 13.54 0.60 0.30
N LEU A 201 12.85 0.16 -0.75
CA LEU A 201 13.36 -0.88 -1.65
C LEU A 201 14.69 -0.48 -2.30
N GLU A 202 14.78 0.72 -2.85
CA GLU A 202 16.00 1.18 -3.50
C GLU A 202 17.14 1.47 -2.50
N GLN A 203 16.79 2.07 -1.37
CA GLN A 203 17.80 2.51 -0.40
C GLN A 203 18.33 1.36 0.45
N ARG A 204 17.46 0.41 0.84
CA ARG A 204 17.75 -0.59 1.87
C ARG A 204 17.44 -2.02 1.47
N GLY A 205 16.88 -2.26 0.29
CA GLY A 205 16.40 -3.59 -0.09
C GLY A 205 15.18 -4.07 0.71
N GLU A 206 14.43 -3.15 1.34
CA GLU A 206 13.30 -3.48 2.22
C GLU A 206 11.96 -3.29 1.52
N LEU A 207 11.04 -4.26 1.71
CA LEU A 207 9.62 -4.16 1.38
C LEU A 207 8.78 -4.41 2.63
N GLU A 208 7.71 -3.62 2.81
CA GLU A 208 6.71 -3.93 3.83
C GLU A 208 5.59 -4.77 3.22
N LEU A 209 5.43 -5.97 3.75
CA LEU A 209 4.38 -6.89 3.34
C LEU A 209 3.27 -6.97 4.40
N GLY A 210 2.08 -7.30 3.96
CA GLY A 210 0.92 -7.54 4.83
C GLY A 210 0.01 -8.64 4.28
N VAL A 211 -0.88 -9.16 5.09
CA VAL A 211 -1.81 -10.24 4.71
C VAL A 211 -2.90 -9.77 3.74
N ARG A 212 -3.01 -8.48 3.53
CA ARG A 212 -3.91 -7.82 2.58
C ARG A 212 -3.38 -6.44 2.24
N ARG A 213 -3.90 -5.81 1.21
CA ARG A 213 -3.81 -4.36 1.08
C ARG A 213 -4.61 -3.73 2.21
N LYS A 214 -4.03 -2.77 2.93
CA LYS A 214 -4.69 -2.10 4.05
C LYS A 214 -5.70 -1.08 3.49
N PRO A 215 -7.01 -1.22 3.70
CA PRO A 215 -7.94 -0.17 3.30
C PRO A 215 -7.90 0.97 4.30
N VAL A 216 -8.11 2.20 3.83
CA VAL A 216 -8.46 3.30 4.73
C VAL A 216 -9.77 2.94 5.43
N PRO A 217 -9.87 2.95 6.77
CA PRO A 217 -11.05 2.47 7.48
C PRO A 217 -12.35 3.18 7.06
N THR A 218 -12.31 4.49 6.83
CA THR A 218 -13.47 5.29 6.37
C THR A 218 -13.78 5.11 4.86
N ASN A 219 -12.95 4.37 4.11
CA ASN A 219 -13.31 3.92 2.77
C ASN A 219 -14.32 2.76 2.79
N ILE A 220 -14.26 1.94 3.83
CA ILE A 220 -15.02 0.69 3.97
C ILE A 220 -16.20 0.85 4.92
N SER A 221 -15.99 1.49 6.06
CA SER A 221 -16.96 1.56 7.16
C SER A 221 -17.27 2.99 7.56
N LEU A 222 -18.48 3.21 8.07
CA LEU A 222 -18.88 4.51 8.62
C LEU A 222 -17.96 4.91 9.78
N PRO A 223 -17.60 6.19 9.87
CA PRO A 223 -16.81 6.71 10.98
C PRO A 223 -17.36 6.27 12.34
N LEU A 224 -16.46 5.91 13.26
CA LEU A 224 -16.78 5.50 14.64
C LEU A 224 -17.68 4.25 14.78
N SER A 225 -17.97 3.50 13.71
CA SER A 225 -18.66 2.23 13.80
C SER A 225 -17.80 1.12 14.41
N SER A 226 -18.38 0.00 14.81
CA SER A 226 -17.65 -1.19 15.30
C SER A 226 -16.75 -1.78 14.21
N GLU A 227 -17.19 -1.75 12.98
CA GLU A 227 -16.44 -2.20 11.79
C GLU A 227 -15.24 -1.28 11.51
N TYR A 228 -15.43 0.03 11.66
CA TYR A 228 -14.31 1.00 11.61
C TYR A 228 -13.24 0.69 12.67
N ALA A 229 -13.65 0.47 13.91
CA ALA A 229 -12.72 0.16 14.99
C ALA A 229 -11.96 -1.17 14.76
N ALA A 230 -12.64 -2.17 14.21
CA ALA A 230 -12.02 -3.44 13.83
C ALA A 230 -10.97 -3.25 12.74
N LEU A 231 -11.27 -2.48 11.69
CA LEU A 231 -10.34 -2.15 10.60
C LEU A 231 -9.11 -1.38 11.08
N VAL A 232 -9.31 -0.39 11.99
CA VAL A 232 -8.20 0.34 12.63
C VAL A 232 -7.29 -0.63 13.39
N SER A 233 -7.88 -1.55 14.17
CA SER A 233 -7.12 -2.57 14.89
C SER A 233 -6.34 -3.49 13.96
N GLU A 234 -6.95 -3.99 12.89
CA GLU A 234 -6.28 -4.83 11.90
C GLU A 234 -5.17 -4.08 11.14
N ASN A 235 -5.39 -2.81 10.77
CA ASN A 235 -4.38 -2.00 10.11
C ASN A 235 -3.19 -1.68 11.03
N SER A 236 -3.36 -1.75 12.35
CA SER A 236 -2.29 -1.54 13.33
C SER A 236 -1.29 -2.71 13.42
N LEU A 237 -1.58 -3.85 12.79
CA LEU A 237 -0.63 -4.96 12.71
C LEU A 237 0.72 -4.49 12.16
N PRO A 238 1.85 -4.82 12.84
CA PRO A 238 3.17 -4.49 12.32
C PRO A 238 3.37 -5.09 10.92
N PRO A 239 4.03 -4.41 9.99
CA PRO A 239 4.32 -5.00 8.69
C PRO A 239 5.33 -6.15 8.81
N ILE A 240 5.27 -7.11 7.89
CA ILE A 240 6.32 -8.09 7.66
C ILE A 240 7.37 -7.40 6.80
N ILE A 241 8.55 -7.14 7.35
CA ILE A 241 9.65 -6.49 6.64
C ILE A 241 10.46 -7.55 5.90
N LEU A 242 10.24 -7.69 4.61
CA LEU A 242 11.10 -8.47 3.73
C LEU A 242 12.36 -7.65 3.43
N ASP A 243 13.54 -8.22 3.74
CA ASP A 243 14.83 -7.54 3.66
C ASP A 243 15.83 -8.40 2.89
N ASP A 244 16.71 -7.79 2.12
CA ASP A 244 17.67 -8.47 1.24
C ASP A 244 18.94 -8.94 1.95
N ALA A 245 19.05 -8.74 3.25
CA ALA A 245 20.20 -9.05 4.09
C ALA A 245 21.49 -8.27 3.76
N PHE A 246 21.41 -7.17 3.01
CA PHE A 246 22.53 -6.26 2.81
C PHE A 246 22.54 -5.16 3.87
N THR A 247 23.71 -4.87 4.42
CA THR A 247 23.92 -3.74 5.35
C THR A 247 24.31 -2.44 4.62
N ALA A 248 24.71 -2.57 3.36
CA ALA A 248 25.03 -1.44 2.48
C ALA A 248 23.72 -0.83 1.96
N THR A 249 23.74 0.49 1.76
CA THR A 249 22.63 1.21 1.11
C THR A 249 22.85 1.28 -0.40
N TYR A 250 21.74 1.37 -1.15
CA TYR A 250 21.74 1.49 -2.62
C TYR A 250 22.50 0.35 -3.33
N VAL A 251 22.24 -0.88 -2.91
CA VAL A 251 22.82 -2.07 -3.53
C VAL A 251 22.31 -2.21 -4.96
N SER A 252 23.22 -2.52 -5.89
CA SER A 252 22.89 -2.70 -7.31
C SER A 252 23.43 -4.05 -7.80
N PRO A 253 22.59 -4.87 -8.50
CA PRO A 253 21.17 -4.66 -8.77
C PRO A 253 20.32 -4.72 -7.49
N ILE A 254 19.15 -4.07 -7.48
CA ILE A 254 18.18 -4.15 -6.37
C ILE A 254 17.59 -5.56 -6.34
N VAL A 255 17.74 -6.27 -5.22
CA VAL A 255 17.48 -7.72 -5.13
C VAL A 255 16.02 -8.10 -5.46
N PHE A 256 15.05 -7.32 -4.98
CA PHE A 256 13.63 -7.63 -5.19
C PHE A 256 13.00 -6.87 -6.36
N ALA A 257 13.77 -6.08 -7.10
CA ALA A 257 13.21 -5.26 -8.17
C ALA A 257 12.77 -6.10 -9.39
N ASP A 258 11.76 -5.59 -10.07
CA ASP A 258 11.33 -6.03 -11.39
C ASP A 258 12.24 -5.45 -12.51
N GLU A 259 11.85 -5.66 -13.77
CA GLU A 259 12.54 -5.12 -14.95
C GLU A 259 12.54 -3.58 -15.01
N TYR A 260 11.70 -2.90 -14.21
CA TYR A 260 11.66 -1.43 -14.11
C TYR A 260 12.49 -0.90 -12.93
N GLY A 261 13.13 -1.77 -12.16
CA GLY A 261 13.96 -1.42 -11.01
C GLY A 261 13.16 -1.03 -9.76
N THR A 262 11.94 -1.56 -9.61
CA THR A 262 11.04 -1.33 -8.48
C THR A 262 10.17 -2.56 -8.17
N ARG A 263 9.24 -2.41 -7.24
CA ARG A 263 8.07 -3.27 -7.03
C ARG A 263 6.82 -2.41 -6.94
N ARG A 264 5.76 -2.88 -7.56
CA ARG A 264 4.47 -2.21 -7.50
C ARG A 264 3.72 -2.55 -6.22
N LEU A 265 3.02 -1.58 -5.64
CA LEU A 265 2.15 -1.85 -4.50
C LEU A 265 1.04 -2.82 -4.93
N GLY A 266 0.66 -3.73 -4.03
CA GLY A 266 -0.36 -4.74 -4.31
C GLY A 266 0.13 -6.01 -5.03
N GLU A 267 1.38 -6.08 -5.48
CA GLU A 267 1.98 -7.37 -5.88
C GLU A 267 1.98 -8.33 -4.70
N LYS A 268 2.03 -9.62 -4.98
CA LYS A 268 1.88 -10.69 -3.98
C LYS A 268 3.07 -11.60 -3.95
N VAL A 269 3.30 -12.20 -2.79
CA VAL A 269 4.22 -13.33 -2.58
C VAL A 269 3.44 -14.45 -1.93
N ASP A 270 3.46 -15.64 -2.52
CA ASP A 270 2.89 -16.85 -1.92
C ASP A 270 3.97 -17.66 -1.23
N LYS A 271 3.61 -18.25 -0.08
CA LYS A 271 4.45 -19.20 0.65
C LYS A 271 5.87 -18.67 0.86
N LEU A 272 5.98 -17.41 1.30
CA LEU A 272 7.27 -16.82 1.62
C LEU A 272 7.96 -17.68 2.68
N GLN A 273 9.14 -18.22 2.35
CA GLN A 273 10.04 -18.87 3.29
C GLN A 273 11.19 -17.91 3.62
N ALA A 274 11.35 -17.60 4.90
CA ALA A 274 12.35 -16.66 5.36
C ALA A 274 12.87 -17.03 6.75
N VAL A 275 14.07 -16.60 7.08
CA VAL A 275 14.56 -16.64 8.46
C VAL A 275 14.19 -15.34 9.16
N VAL A 276 13.74 -15.46 10.39
CA VAL A 276 13.36 -14.31 11.22
C VAL A 276 14.61 -13.75 11.89
N ASP A 277 14.80 -12.44 11.81
CA ASP A 277 15.91 -11.76 12.49
C ASP A 277 15.42 -10.48 13.17
N TYR A 278 16.19 -9.99 14.13
CA TYR A 278 15.95 -8.69 14.75
C TYR A 278 17.08 -7.73 14.39
N ALA A 279 16.75 -6.72 13.60
CA ALA A 279 17.69 -5.73 13.12
C ALA A 279 17.06 -4.33 13.10
N ASN A 280 17.86 -3.28 13.38
CA ASN A 280 17.39 -1.89 13.34
C ASN A 280 16.12 -1.63 14.18
N SER A 281 16.01 -2.29 15.35
CA SER A 281 14.89 -2.21 16.30
C SER A 281 13.55 -2.72 15.74
N LYS A 282 13.57 -3.63 14.79
CA LYS A 282 12.40 -4.29 14.22
C LYS A 282 12.71 -5.73 13.82
N PHE A 283 11.70 -6.59 13.75
CA PHE A 283 11.84 -7.89 13.13
C PHE A 283 11.88 -7.75 11.62
N VAL A 284 12.81 -8.48 10.99
CA VAL A 284 13.00 -8.56 9.53
C VAL A 284 13.00 -10.01 9.11
N PHE A 285 12.68 -10.24 7.84
CA PHE A 285 12.58 -11.56 7.25
C PHE A 285 13.52 -11.65 6.07
N TYR A 286 14.62 -12.40 6.23
CA TYR A 286 15.56 -12.65 5.15
C TYR A 286 15.12 -13.89 4.37
N PRO A 287 14.85 -13.79 3.06
CA PRO A 287 14.38 -14.94 2.31
C PRO A 287 15.42 -16.05 2.28
N ALA A 288 14.96 -17.29 2.53
CA ALA A 288 15.80 -18.46 2.49
C ALA A 288 15.99 -19.02 1.06
N ASP A 289 15.10 -18.62 0.14
CA ASP A 289 15.09 -18.98 -1.28
C ASP A 289 14.65 -17.78 -2.12
N GLU A 290 14.69 -17.90 -3.46
CA GLU A 290 14.24 -16.85 -4.37
C GLU A 290 12.78 -16.47 -4.14
N VAL A 291 12.52 -15.16 -3.98
CA VAL A 291 11.16 -14.62 -3.79
C VAL A 291 10.54 -14.34 -5.15
N ARG A 292 9.35 -14.90 -5.39
CA ARG A 292 8.60 -14.66 -6.63
C ARG A 292 7.40 -13.76 -6.36
N PHE A 293 7.38 -12.65 -7.05
CA PHE A 293 6.28 -11.68 -7.02
C PHE A 293 5.35 -11.89 -8.20
N PHE A 294 4.05 -11.65 -8.00
CA PHE A 294 3.04 -11.80 -9.04
C PHE A 294 1.82 -10.89 -8.78
N GLY A 295 1.00 -10.72 -9.80
CA GLY A 295 -0.18 -9.86 -9.75
C GLY A 295 0.15 -8.39 -9.95
N ASN A 296 -0.87 -7.56 -10.03
CA ASN A 296 -0.84 -6.12 -10.24
C ASN A 296 0.13 -5.61 -11.33
N PRO A 297 0.06 -6.14 -12.58
CA PRO A 297 0.96 -5.72 -13.65
C PRO A 297 0.69 -4.27 -14.07
N ARG A 298 1.67 -3.63 -14.71
CA ARG A 298 1.52 -2.33 -15.38
C ARG A 298 0.71 -2.48 -16.66
N ASN A 299 -0.61 -2.32 -16.56
CA ASN A 299 -1.49 -2.35 -17.71
C ASN A 299 -1.45 -1.01 -18.45
N ARG A 300 -1.30 -1.05 -19.78
CA ARG A 300 -1.33 0.15 -20.64
C ARG A 300 -2.73 0.50 -21.15
N MET A 301 -3.72 -0.30 -20.83
CA MET A 301 -5.13 -0.09 -21.12
C MET A 301 -5.92 -0.22 -19.83
N HIS A 302 -6.93 0.62 -19.67
CA HIS A 302 -7.86 0.53 -18.55
C HIS A 302 -8.75 -0.72 -18.68
N ASP A 303 -9.34 -1.14 -17.58
CA ASP A 303 -10.28 -2.25 -17.55
C ASP A 303 -11.52 -1.93 -18.39
N ASP A 304 -12.25 -2.98 -18.75
CA ASP A 304 -13.48 -2.87 -19.52
C ASP A 304 -14.54 -2.06 -18.76
N ILE A 305 -15.11 -1.09 -19.43
CA ILE A 305 -16.19 -0.24 -18.93
C ILE A 305 -17.52 -0.48 -19.64
N GLY A 306 -17.67 -1.65 -20.30
CA GLY A 306 -18.87 -2.09 -20.98
C GLY A 306 -19.12 -1.41 -22.33
N ASN A 307 -20.32 -1.61 -22.87
CA ASN A 307 -20.71 -1.02 -24.16
C ASN A 307 -21.23 0.41 -23.97
N TYR A 308 -20.43 1.39 -24.30
CA TYR A 308 -20.74 2.80 -24.13
C TYR A 308 -20.80 3.56 -25.47
N ASN A 309 -21.51 4.67 -25.49
CA ASN A 309 -21.46 5.66 -26.58
C ASN A 309 -20.79 6.97 -26.13
N LEU A 310 -20.52 7.10 -24.82
CA LEU A 310 -19.85 8.24 -24.21
C LEU A 310 -18.90 7.76 -23.11
N LYS A 311 -17.64 8.19 -23.17
CA LYS A 311 -16.61 7.93 -22.16
C LYS A 311 -16.23 9.23 -21.47
N VAL A 312 -16.36 9.26 -20.13
CA VAL A 312 -16.04 10.42 -19.30
C VAL A 312 -14.93 10.04 -18.31
N CYS A 313 -13.98 10.96 -18.08
CA CYS A 313 -12.89 10.76 -17.14
C CYS A 313 -12.76 11.93 -16.18
N GLY A 314 -12.57 11.64 -14.88
CA GLY A 314 -12.11 12.59 -13.86
C GLY A 314 -10.65 12.34 -13.53
N PHE A 315 -9.80 13.38 -13.52
CA PHE A 315 -8.37 13.21 -13.26
C PHE A 315 -7.77 14.40 -12.50
N ASN A 316 -7.13 14.10 -11.36
CA ASN A 316 -6.27 15.03 -10.62
C ASN A 316 -4.86 15.01 -11.26
N LEU A 317 -4.33 16.18 -11.64
CA LEU A 317 -3.08 16.33 -12.41
C LEU A 317 -1.85 16.65 -11.53
N GLU A 318 -1.97 16.60 -10.22
CA GLU A 318 -0.86 16.87 -9.29
C GLU A 318 -0.17 18.21 -9.59
N PHE A 319 -0.90 19.32 -9.44
CA PHE A 319 -0.40 20.68 -9.65
C PHE A 319 0.27 20.91 -11.02
N TYR A 320 -0.43 20.62 -12.11
CA TYR A 320 0.07 20.92 -13.46
C TYR A 320 0.08 22.45 -13.71
N LEU A 321 1.22 23.09 -13.43
CA LEU A 321 1.43 24.54 -13.46
C LEU A 321 2.43 24.91 -14.56
N VAL A 322 1.94 25.49 -15.67
CA VAL A 322 2.75 25.78 -16.87
C VAL A 322 3.47 27.12 -16.80
N GLN A 323 2.85 28.13 -16.18
CA GLN A 323 3.43 29.47 -16.03
C GLN A 323 4.04 29.70 -14.64
N ASN A 324 3.49 28.99 -13.62
CA ASN A 324 3.85 29.17 -12.23
C ASN A 324 4.64 27.95 -11.65
N TYR A 325 5.31 27.18 -12.50
CA TYR A 325 6.24 26.16 -12.02
C TYR A 325 7.38 26.80 -11.20
N GLY A 326 7.97 26.04 -10.28
CA GLY A 326 9.01 26.56 -9.38
C GLY A 326 8.48 27.35 -8.17
N GLY A 327 7.15 27.46 -8.02
CA GLY A 327 6.50 28.18 -6.91
C GLY A 327 6.29 27.35 -5.62
N GLY A 328 6.93 26.19 -5.50
CA GLY A 328 6.83 25.31 -4.32
C GLY A 328 5.70 24.27 -4.40
N TYR A 329 4.95 24.24 -5.49
CA TYR A 329 3.98 23.21 -5.85
C TYR A 329 4.19 22.79 -7.30
N GLY A 330 3.92 21.51 -7.62
CA GLY A 330 4.15 20.96 -8.95
C GLY A 330 5.63 20.97 -9.34
N ALA A 331 5.92 21.03 -10.63
CA ALA A 331 7.28 20.99 -11.16
C ALA A 331 8.16 22.14 -10.63
N ALA A 332 9.35 21.85 -10.14
CA ALA A 332 10.28 22.82 -9.60
C ALA A 332 11.05 23.59 -10.70
N ASN A 333 11.12 23.06 -11.91
CA ASN A 333 11.84 23.61 -13.04
C ASN A 333 11.22 23.20 -14.37
N LEU A 334 11.74 23.75 -15.47
CA LEU A 334 11.21 23.50 -16.81
C LEU A 334 11.37 22.05 -17.26
N ASP A 335 12.44 21.37 -16.85
CA ASP A 335 12.67 19.95 -17.22
C ASP A 335 11.64 19.05 -16.55
N GLU A 336 11.36 19.25 -15.27
CA GLU A 336 10.30 18.56 -14.55
C GLU A 336 8.93 18.86 -15.17
N LEU A 337 8.64 20.13 -15.49
CA LEU A 337 7.40 20.49 -16.17
C LEU A 337 7.24 19.76 -17.52
N ASN A 338 8.30 19.67 -18.30
CA ASN A 338 8.27 18.96 -19.58
C ASN A 338 8.03 17.46 -19.38
N ARG A 339 8.62 16.84 -18.35
CA ARG A 339 8.36 15.45 -17.96
C ARG A 339 6.92 15.25 -17.49
N GLN A 340 6.41 16.11 -16.60
CA GLN A 340 5.03 16.09 -16.13
C GLN A 340 4.05 16.20 -17.31
N HIS A 341 4.28 17.18 -18.20
CA HIS A 341 3.48 17.38 -19.39
C HIS A 341 3.45 16.13 -20.28
N ALA A 342 4.60 15.52 -20.55
CA ALA A 342 4.67 14.33 -21.40
C ALA A 342 3.90 13.15 -20.80
N LYS A 343 4.06 12.90 -19.49
CA LYS A 343 3.35 11.85 -18.76
C LYS A 343 1.83 12.05 -18.77
N ILE A 344 1.37 13.27 -18.46
CA ILE A 344 -0.06 13.61 -18.47
C ILE A 344 -0.64 13.43 -19.87
N VAL A 345 0.03 13.90 -20.92
CA VAL A 345 -0.43 13.73 -22.30
C VAL A 345 -0.50 12.26 -22.70
N ASP A 346 0.46 11.44 -22.27
CA ASP A 346 0.44 10.00 -22.50
C ASP A 346 -0.74 9.32 -21.78
N ALA A 347 -1.01 9.71 -20.52
CA ALA A 347 -2.15 9.21 -19.77
C ALA A 347 -3.49 9.62 -20.43
N LEU A 348 -3.69 10.89 -20.77
CA LEU A 348 -4.89 11.35 -21.45
C LEU A 348 -5.08 10.65 -22.80
N TYR A 349 -4.01 10.45 -23.57
CA TYR A 349 -4.06 9.75 -24.84
C TYR A 349 -4.45 8.27 -24.68
N ALA A 350 -3.90 7.57 -23.67
CA ALA A 350 -4.23 6.17 -23.39
C ALA A 350 -5.67 6.00 -22.88
N ILE A 351 -6.19 6.95 -22.11
CA ILE A 351 -7.57 6.96 -21.62
C ILE A 351 -8.54 7.20 -22.78
N ASP A 352 -8.24 8.13 -23.69
CA ASP A 352 -9.05 8.52 -24.84
C ASP A 352 -10.53 8.78 -24.49
N ALA A 353 -10.80 9.63 -23.48
CA ALA A 353 -12.15 9.97 -23.09
C ALA A 353 -12.76 11.03 -24.01
N ASP A 354 -14.09 11.01 -24.13
CA ASP A 354 -14.83 12.01 -24.89
C ASP A 354 -14.97 13.33 -24.16
N VAL A 355 -15.00 13.25 -22.79
CA VAL A 355 -14.99 14.41 -21.90
C VAL A 355 -14.08 14.12 -20.70
N TYR A 356 -13.18 15.03 -20.41
CA TYR A 356 -12.36 15.04 -19.20
C TYR A 356 -12.80 16.16 -18.26
N GLY A 357 -12.93 15.82 -16.99
CA GLY A 357 -12.91 16.75 -15.87
C GLY A 357 -11.55 16.72 -15.22
N LEU A 358 -10.82 17.82 -15.25
CA LEU A 358 -9.47 17.92 -14.72
C LEU A 358 -9.46 18.80 -13.48
N VAL A 359 -8.70 18.39 -12.47
CA VAL A 359 -8.45 19.19 -11.28
C VAL A 359 -6.94 19.35 -11.07
N GLU A 360 -6.55 20.32 -10.24
CA GLU A 360 -5.15 20.72 -10.03
C GLU A 360 -4.42 21.21 -11.29
N ILE A 361 -5.16 21.70 -12.26
CA ILE A 361 -4.61 22.41 -13.42
C ILE A 361 -4.50 23.91 -13.14
N GLU A 362 -3.46 24.56 -13.67
CA GLU A 362 -3.21 25.99 -13.52
C GLU A 362 -4.40 26.86 -13.94
N GLN A 363 -4.58 27.99 -13.25
CA GLN A 363 -5.52 29.04 -13.59
C GLN A 363 -5.26 29.60 -15.01
N GLY A 364 -6.30 30.19 -15.61
CA GLY A 364 -6.22 30.73 -16.99
C GLY A 364 -6.29 29.62 -18.04
N GLN A 365 -5.76 29.87 -19.24
CA GLN A 365 -5.97 28.99 -20.40
C GLN A 365 -4.65 28.39 -20.93
N VAL A 366 -3.50 28.84 -20.47
CA VAL A 366 -2.19 28.43 -21.03
C VAL A 366 -1.95 26.94 -20.86
N ALA A 367 -2.19 26.41 -19.66
CA ALA A 367 -2.02 24.97 -19.39
C ALA A 367 -3.00 24.11 -20.22
N LEU A 368 -4.28 24.52 -20.32
CA LEU A 368 -5.28 23.84 -21.16
C LEU A 368 -4.91 23.85 -22.63
N THR A 369 -4.46 25.02 -23.15
CA THR A 369 -4.02 25.15 -24.54
C THR A 369 -2.84 24.22 -24.84
N LYS A 370 -1.85 24.17 -23.95
CA LYS A 370 -0.68 23.29 -24.08
C LYS A 370 -1.09 21.82 -24.11
N LEU A 371 -2.00 21.37 -23.22
CA LEU A 371 -2.51 20.00 -23.21
C LEU A 371 -3.26 19.65 -24.50
N VAL A 372 -4.20 20.50 -24.91
CA VAL A 372 -5.00 20.27 -26.13
C VAL A 372 -4.13 20.21 -27.38
N GLN A 373 -3.15 21.10 -27.52
CA GLN A 373 -2.21 21.08 -28.65
C GLN A 373 -1.42 19.77 -28.71
N ALA A 374 -0.88 19.32 -27.56
CA ALA A 374 -0.11 18.10 -27.50
C ALA A 374 -0.99 16.85 -27.74
N LEU A 375 -2.18 16.81 -27.17
CA LEU A 375 -3.11 15.68 -27.32
C LEU A 375 -3.60 15.56 -28.76
N ASN A 376 -3.96 16.66 -29.42
CA ASN A 376 -4.36 16.67 -30.84
C ASN A 376 -3.17 16.35 -31.77
N ALA A 377 -1.95 16.74 -31.42
CA ALA A 377 -0.75 16.35 -32.19
C ALA A 377 -0.47 14.85 -32.13
N LYS A 378 -0.85 14.20 -31.03
CA LYS A 378 -0.67 12.75 -30.81
C LYS A 378 -1.75 11.92 -31.50
N SER A 379 -2.95 12.47 -31.69
CA SER A 379 -4.10 11.81 -32.32
C SER A 379 -4.48 12.52 -33.63
N ALA A 380 -4.33 11.83 -34.74
CA ALA A 380 -4.72 12.35 -36.05
C ALA A 380 -6.24 12.49 -36.26
N THR A 381 -7.05 11.88 -35.40
CA THR A 381 -8.52 11.76 -35.57
C THR A 381 -9.31 12.48 -34.49
N ASN A 382 -8.72 12.81 -33.35
CA ASN A 382 -9.42 13.41 -32.22
C ASN A 382 -9.31 14.95 -32.25
N ASN A 383 -10.44 15.61 -32.10
CA ASN A 383 -10.54 17.07 -32.09
C ASN A 383 -10.84 17.57 -30.67
N TYR A 384 -9.84 17.48 -29.78
CA TYR A 384 -9.95 18.00 -28.43
C TYR A 384 -9.95 19.53 -28.39
N THR A 385 -10.79 20.06 -27.53
CA THR A 385 -10.83 21.46 -27.14
C THR A 385 -11.18 21.57 -25.66
N PHE A 386 -11.34 22.77 -25.11
CA PHE A 386 -11.66 22.98 -23.70
C PHE A 386 -12.77 24.04 -23.52
N ILE A 387 -13.42 23.99 -22.35
CA ILE A 387 -14.37 25.04 -21.97
C ILE A 387 -13.57 26.26 -21.50
N ASN A 388 -13.78 27.39 -22.18
CA ASN A 388 -13.23 28.67 -21.77
C ASN A 388 -14.03 29.21 -20.58
N ASP A 389 -13.43 29.25 -19.41
CA ASP A 389 -14.03 29.73 -18.17
C ASP A 389 -13.80 31.21 -17.87
N GLY A 390 -13.20 31.95 -18.84
CA GLY A 390 -13.12 33.40 -18.87
C GLY A 390 -12.22 34.06 -17.85
N GLY A 391 -11.59 33.30 -16.94
CA GLY A 391 -10.88 33.99 -15.90
C GLY A 391 -9.84 33.27 -15.09
N THR A 392 -9.05 34.08 -14.39
CA THR A 392 -8.15 33.67 -13.31
C THR A 392 -8.78 34.06 -11.98
N SER A 393 -8.60 33.22 -10.96
CA SER A 393 -8.97 33.54 -9.59
C SER A 393 -7.71 33.95 -8.80
N THR A 394 -7.83 34.94 -7.94
CA THR A 394 -6.76 35.33 -7.03
C THR A 394 -6.74 34.49 -5.74
N SER A 395 -7.78 33.69 -5.50
CA SER A 395 -7.91 32.87 -4.30
C SER A 395 -7.30 31.47 -4.43
N SER A 396 -6.93 31.04 -5.63
CA SER A 396 -6.29 29.75 -5.90
C SER A 396 -5.40 29.84 -7.13
N PHE A 397 -4.28 29.16 -7.14
CA PHE A 397 -3.42 29.03 -8.31
C PHE A 397 -3.82 27.86 -9.23
N THR A 398 -4.66 26.94 -8.74
CA THR A 398 -5.25 25.86 -9.54
C THR A 398 -6.76 26.00 -9.67
N LYS A 399 -7.33 25.31 -10.64
CA LYS A 399 -8.76 25.26 -10.93
C LYS A 399 -9.22 23.85 -11.32
N ALA A 400 -10.55 23.67 -11.41
CA ALA A 400 -11.19 22.61 -12.16
C ALA A 400 -11.44 23.06 -13.62
N ALA A 401 -11.35 22.15 -14.58
CA ALA A 401 -11.49 22.45 -16.00
C ALA A 401 -12.05 21.25 -16.79
N TYR A 402 -12.51 21.54 -18.02
CA TYR A 402 -13.00 20.53 -18.95
C TYR A 402 -12.20 20.51 -20.23
N LEU A 403 -11.77 19.32 -20.68
CA LEU A 403 -11.41 19.03 -22.05
C LEU A 403 -12.50 18.15 -22.67
N TYR A 404 -12.77 18.31 -23.96
CA TYR A 404 -13.77 17.48 -24.64
C TYR A 404 -13.47 17.32 -26.13
N ARG A 405 -13.98 16.24 -26.69
CA ARG A 405 -13.95 15.98 -28.14
C ARG A 405 -15.06 16.74 -28.84
N SER A 406 -14.68 17.79 -29.57
CA SER A 406 -15.64 18.65 -30.27
C SER A 406 -16.34 17.97 -31.47
N ASP A 407 -15.81 16.87 -31.95
CA ASP A 407 -16.44 15.99 -32.94
C ASP A 407 -17.59 15.14 -32.36
N LYS A 408 -17.53 14.77 -31.07
CA LYS A 408 -18.51 13.89 -30.40
C LYS A 408 -19.54 14.62 -29.53
N VAL A 409 -19.13 15.64 -28.79
CA VAL A 409 -20.02 16.36 -27.86
C VAL A 409 -20.02 17.85 -28.12
N SER A 410 -21.06 18.51 -27.68
CA SER A 410 -21.19 19.98 -27.69
C SER A 410 -21.54 20.48 -26.28
N PRO A 411 -20.92 21.56 -25.79
CA PRO A 411 -21.36 22.21 -24.56
C PRO A 411 -22.79 22.75 -24.69
N VAL A 412 -23.58 22.64 -23.63
CA VAL A 412 -24.95 23.14 -23.52
C VAL A 412 -25.07 24.01 -22.29
N GLY A 413 -25.76 25.15 -22.44
CA GLY A 413 -25.89 26.13 -21.37
C GLY A 413 -24.57 26.84 -21.03
N ASN A 414 -24.60 27.63 -19.99
CA ASN A 414 -23.44 28.37 -19.51
C ASN A 414 -22.69 27.58 -18.45
N LEU A 415 -21.35 27.68 -18.42
CA LEU A 415 -20.54 27.16 -17.34
C LEU A 415 -20.97 27.76 -16.00
N THR A 416 -21.28 26.95 -15.02
CA THR A 416 -21.61 27.38 -13.66
C THR A 416 -20.39 27.13 -12.75
N ASN A 417 -19.87 28.21 -12.13
CA ASN A 417 -18.88 28.13 -11.07
C ASN A 417 -19.60 28.02 -9.71
N ILE A 418 -19.22 27.02 -8.90
CA ILE A 418 -19.74 26.85 -7.54
C ILE A 418 -18.74 27.47 -6.58
N ASN A 419 -19.07 28.69 -6.10
CA ASN A 419 -18.22 29.43 -5.19
C ASN A 419 -18.47 28.97 -3.74
N THR A 420 -17.46 28.43 -3.13
CA THR A 420 -17.40 28.05 -1.72
C THR A 420 -16.16 28.68 -1.08
N ILE A 421 -15.56 28.01 -0.10
CA ILE A 421 -14.34 28.48 0.59
C ILE A 421 -13.21 28.75 -0.40
N VAL A 422 -13.03 27.86 -1.40
CA VAL A 422 -12.04 28.04 -2.47
C VAL A 422 -12.78 28.17 -3.80
N SER A 423 -12.67 29.32 -4.43
CA SER A 423 -13.30 29.59 -5.72
C SER A 423 -12.62 28.83 -6.87
N ASN A 424 -13.35 28.64 -7.97
CA ASN A 424 -12.88 28.09 -9.24
C ASN A 424 -12.45 26.61 -9.21
N ARG A 425 -12.72 25.88 -8.12
CA ARG A 425 -12.40 24.45 -7.96
C ARG A 425 -13.60 23.52 -8.15
N LYS A 426 -14.80 24.07 -8.34
CA LYS A 426 -16.03 23.30 -8.52
C LYS A 426 -16.84 23.93 -9.64
N LYS A 427 -17.19 23.15 -10.64
CA LYS A 427 -17.88 23.63 -11.85
C LYS A 427 -18.91 22.64 -12.35
N ILE A 428 -19.95 23.15 -13.02
CA ILE A 428 -20.92 22.35 -13.74
C ILE A 428 -20.97 22.84 -15.19
N GLN A 429 -20.91 21.90 -16.13
CA GLN A 429 -21.14 22.11 -17.54
C GLN A 429 -22.13 21.07 -18.08
N GLY A 430 -23.09 21.50 -18.87
CA GLY A 430 -23.94 20.62 -19.67
C GLY A 430 -23.23 20.21 -20.95
N PHE A 431 -23.41 18.96 -21.37
CA PHE A 431 -22.96 18.46 -22.66
C PHE A 431 -24.08 17.73 -23.38
N GLU A 432 -24.09 17.86 -24.71
CA GLU A 432 -24.97 17.14 -25.61
C GLU A 432 -24.14 16.18 -26.47
N LEU A 433 -24.50 14.91 -26.48
CA LEU A 433 -23.93 13.91 -27.38
C LEU A 433 -24.45 14.11 -28.80
N LYS A 434 -23.58 14.39 -29.78
CA LYS A 434 -23.96 14.78 -31.13
C LYS A 434 -24.70 13.70 -31.90
N SER A 435 -24.42 12.41 -31.59
CA SER A 435 -24.99 11.27 -32.31
C SER A 435 -26.50 11.09 -32.08
N ASN A 436 -27.00 11.40 -30.85
CA ASN A 436 -28.41 11.17 -30.48
C ASN A 436 -29.08 12.35 -29.81
N LYS A 437 -28.38 13.48 -29.60
CA LYS A 437 -28.86 14.72 -28.99
C LYS A 437 -29.21 14.62 -27.50
N GLU A 438 -28.82 13.51 -26.86
CA GLU A 438 -29.00 13.34 -25.43
C GLU A 438 -28.02 14.20 -24.65
N LYS A 439 -28.47 14.64 -23.47
CA LYS A 439 -27.74 15.60 -22.65
C LYS A 439 -27.45 15.06 -21.26
N PHE A 440 -26.36 15.53 -20.67
CA PHE A 440 -26.03 15.31 -19.27
C PHE A 440 -25.35 16.53 -18.66
N MET A 441 -25.46 16.66 -17.35
CA MET A 441 -24.72 17.61 -16.54
C MET A 441 -23.49 16.91 -16.00
N PHE A 442 -22.32 17.52 -16.19
CA PHE A 442 -21.06 17.04 -15.62
C PHE A 442 -20.56 18.07 -14.60
N SER A 443 -20.51 17.68 -13.33
CA SER A 443 -19.89 18.44 -12.25
C SER A 443 -18.49 17.92 -11.97
N ILE A 444 -17.47 18.76 -12.18
CA ILE A 444 -16.09 18.48 -11.79
C ILE A 444 -15.72 19.26 -10.54
N ASN A 445 -15.12 18.59 -9.56
CA ASN A 445 -14.96 19.11 -8.20
C ASN A 445 -13.58 18.76 -7.64
N HIS A 446 -12.99 19.73 -6.91
CA HIS A 446 -11.86 19.53 -6.05
C HIS A 446 -12.18 20.17 -4.71
N PHE A 447 -12.47 19.34 -3.71
CA PHE A 447 -12.88 19.78 -2.37
C PHE A 447 -11.65 20.16 -1.52
N LYS A 448 -11.92 20.70 -0.35
CA LYS A 448 -10.89 21.10 0.60
C LYS A 448 -10.04 19.90 1.03
N ALA A 449 -8.73 19.98 0.81
CA ALA A 449 -7.78 18.93 1.17
C ALA A 449 -7.80 18.61 2.67
N LYS A 450 -7.48 17.34 3.00
CA LYS A 450 -7.33 16.84 4.38
C LYS A 450 -6.05 17.33 5.08
N SER A 451 -5.26 18.18 4.44
CA SER A 451 -3.98 18.69 4.92
C SER A 451 -4.08 20.08 5.55
N GLY A 452 -3.07 20.46 6.33
CA GLY A 452 -3.00 21.77 6.98
C GLY A 452 -3.81 21.86 8.26
N CYS A 453 -3.99 20.76 8.98
CA CYS A 453 -4.80 20.66 10.20
C CYS A 453 -4.38 21.62 11.31
N ASN A 454 -3.12 22.02 11.37
CA ASN A 454 -2.64 23.03 12.34
C ASN A 454 -3.34 24.39 12.20
N ASN A 455 -3.95 24.67 11.04
CA ASN A 455 -4.70 25.90 10.76
C ASN A 455 -6.21 25.70 10.90
N ALA A 456 -6.68 24.49 11.12
CA ALA A 456 -8.08 24.17 11.28
C ALA A 456 -8.55 24.48 12.71
N SER A 457 -9.76 25.01 12.86
CA SER A 457 -10.33 25.35 14.16
C SER A 457 -11.84 25.16 14.17
N GLY A 458 -12.41 25.05 15.38
CA GLY A 458 -13.86 24.88 15.57
C GLY A 458 -14.36 23.59 14.89
N LYS A 459 -15.37 23.68 14.03
CA LYS A 459 -15.94 22.53 13.33
C LYS A 459 -15.01 21.92 12.29
N ASP A 460 -14.01 22.68 11.83
CA ASP A 460 -13.02 22.22 10.86
C ASP A 460 -11.80 21.56 11.52
N ALA A 461 -11.61 21.67 12.84
CA ALA A 461 -10.60 20.90 13.54
C ALA A 461 -10.87 19.40 13.39
N ASP A 462 -9.81 18.59 13.47
CA ASP A 462 -9.94 17.14 13.51
C ASP A 462 -10.80 16.74 14.73
N GLN A 463 -11.82 15.94 14.51
CA GLN A 463 -12.75 15.49 15.55
C GLN A 463 -12.37 14.09 16.07
N ASP A 464 -11.21 13.56 15.71
CA ASP A 464 -10.73 12.21 16.06
C ASP A 464 -11.71 11.09 15.63
N ASP A 465 -12.45 11.32 14.55
CA ASP A 465 -13.45 10.41 14.00
C ASP A 465 -12.99 9.65 12.75
N GLY A 466 -11.71 9.80 12.39
CA GLY A 466 -11.10 9.20 11.20
C GLY A 466 -11.33 9.97 9.90
N GLN A 467 -12.07 11.08 9.92
CA GLN A 467 -12.37 11.90 8.73
C GLN A 467 -11.36 13.04 8.52
N SER A 468 -10.44 13.26 9.48
CA SER A 468 -9.43 14.32 9.47
C SER A 468 -10.04 15.74 9.50
N CYS A 469 -9.18 16.75 9.59
CA CYS A 469 -9.61 18.15 9.60
C CYS A 469 -10.35 18.57 8.32
N TYR A 470 -11.09 19.68 8.41
CA TYR A 470 -11.92 20.26 7.35
C TYR A 470 -13.08 19.38 6.85
N ASN A 471 -13.47 18.36 7.60
CA ASN A 471 -14.63 17.54 7.23
C ASN A 471 -15.91 18.36 7.12
N TYR A 472 -16.16 19.27 8.08
CA TYR A 472 -17.30 20.19 8.02
C TYR A 472 -17.30 21.03 6.76
N SER A 473 -16.16 21.62 6.38
CA SER A 473 -16.02 22.40 5.13
C SER A 473 -16.35 21.55 3.89
N ARG A 474 -15.84 20.30 3.81
CA ARG A 474 -16.15 19.40 2.68
C ARG A 474 -17.64 19.04 2.61
N VAL A 475 -18.32 18.86 3.75
CA VAL A 475 -19.78 18.68 3.78
C VAL A 475 -20.51 19.91 3.23
N GLN A 476 -20.05 21.13 3.56
CA GLN A 476 -20.63 22.36 3.00
C GLN A 476 -20.38 22.43 1.48
N GLU A 477 -19.22 22.00 1.00
CA GLU A 477 -18.93 21.93 -0.44
C GLU A 477 -19.82 20.92 -1.16
N ALA A 478 -20.05 19.73 -0.60
CA ALA A 478 -20.97 18.73 -1.14
C ALA A 478 -22.40 19.27 -1.26
N ASN A 479 -22.90 19.92 -0.20
CA ASN A 479 -24.23 20.53 -0.21
C ASN A 479 -24.34 21.67 -1.24
N ALA A 480 -23.28 22.48 -1.42
CA ALA A 480 -23.24 23.53 -2.44
C ALA A 480 -23.32 22.96 -3.87
N VAL A 481 -22.62 21.84 -4.12
CA VAL A 481 -22.69 21.11 -5.40
C VAL A 481 -24.11 20.60 -5.65
N ILE A 482 -24.72 19.93 -4.67
CA ILE A 482 -26.09 19.41 -4.77
C ILE A 482 -27.09 20.55 -5.08
N ASN A 483 -26.97 21.68 -4.39
CA ASN A 483 -27.86 22.83 -4.59
C ASN A 483 -27.66 23.45 -5.98
N ALA A 484 -26.43 23.59 -6.44
CA ALA A 484 -26.11 24.13 -7.77
C ALA A 484 -26.63 23.21 -8.89
N ILE A 485 -26.51 21.91 -8.75
CA ILE A 485 -27.07 20.92 -9.67
C ILE A 485 -28.59 21.07 -9.75
N ASN A 486 -29.29 21.10 -8.62
CA ASN A 486 -30.75 21.22 -8.58
C ASN A 486 -31.23 22.53 -9.23
N ALA A 487 -30.50 23.63 -9.02
CA ALA A 487 -30.81 24.91 -9.66
C ALA A 487 -30.50 24.91 -11.18
N GLY A 488 -29.54 24.13 -11.63
CA GLY A 488 -29.07 24.08 -13.01
C GLY A 488 -29.87 23.20 -13.96
N LYS A 489 -30.61 22.21 -13.49
CA LYS A 489 -31.29 21.19 -14.31
C LYS A 489 -32.11 21.77 -15.46
N ALA A 490 -32.94 22.77 -15.18
CA ALA A 490 -33.78 23.41 -16.20
C ALA A 490 -32.95 24.14 -17.28
N SER A 491 -31.83 24.78 -16.91
CA SER A 491 -30.99 25.55 -17.83
C SER A 491 -30.15 24.64 -18.74
N TYR A 492 -29.81 23.45 -18.29
CA TYR A 492 -29.08 22.44 -19.07
C TYR A 492 -30.04 21.51 -19.84
N GLY A 493 -31.33 21.48 -19.48
CA GLY A 493 -32.36 20.71 -20.15
C GLY A 493 -32.15 19.19 -20.03
N THR A 494 -31.71 18.74 -18.87
CA THR A 494 -31.49 17.32 -18.57
C THR A 494 -31.62 17.03 -17.10
N GLU A 495 -32.05 15.81 -16.77
CA GLU A 495 -32.04 15.25 -15.43
C GLU A 495 -30.79 14.37 -15.16
N ASN A 496 -30.05 14.00 -16.21
CA ASN A 496 -28.87 13.14 -16.10
C ASN A 496 -27.69 13.89 -15.48
N VAL A 497 -27.19 13.45 -14.33
CA VAL A 497 -26.13 14.13 -13.58
C VAL A 497 -25.00 13.17 -13.25
N LEU A 498 -23.78 13.56 -13.64
CA LEU A 498 -22.53 12.91 -13.24
C LEU A 498 -21.68 13.91 -12.47
N ILE A 499 -21.20 13.51 -11.29
CA ILE A 499 -20.34 14.29 -10.40
C ILE A 499 -19.02 13.53 -10.29
N MET A 500 -17.90 14.17 -10.61
CA MET A 500 -16.59 13.54 -10.50
C MET A 500 -15.55 14.51 -9.92
N GLY A 501 -14.39 13.97 -9.63
CA GLY A 501 -13.20 14.68 -9.21
C GLY A 501 -12.69 14.25 -7.84
N ASP A 502 -11.65 14.93 -7.36
CA ASP A 502 -11.07 14.73 -6.06
C ASP A 502 -11.94 15.42 -4.99
N LEU A 503 -12.74 14.63 -4.27
CA LEU A 503 -13.61 15.13 -3.21
C LEU A 503 -12.91 15.16 -1.84
N ASN A 504 -11.63 14.75 -1.77
CA ASN A 504 -10.82 14.73 -0.56
C ASN A 504 -11.53 14.06 0.64
N ALA A 505 -12.39 13.10 0.36
CA ALA A 505 -13.15 12.33 1.34
C ALA A 505 -13.27 10.89 0.86
N TYR A 506 -13.11 9.93 1.76
CA TYR A 506 -13.30 8.53 1.45
C TYR A 506 -14.79 8.15 1.43
N ALA A 507 -15.12 6.98 0.87
CA ALA A 507 -16.48 6.57 0.51
C ALA A 507 -17.53 6.69 1.63
N LYS A 508 -17.16 6.46 2.88
CA LYS A 508 -18.08 6.47 4.01
C LYS A 508 -18.02 7.75 4.85
N GLU A 509 -17.19 8.70 4.44
CA GLU A 509 -17.10 10.00 5.12
C GLU A 509 -18.32 10.89 4.80
N ASP A 510 -18.62 11.80 5.70
CA ASP A 510 -19.82 12.65 5.65
C ASP A 510 -20.01 13.41 4.33
N PRO A 511 -18.97 13.95 3.67
CA PRO A 511 -19.15 14.64 2.37
C PRO A 511 -19.73 13.73 1.29
N ILE A 512 -19.33 12.47 1.25
CA ILE A 512 -19.85 11.47 0.30
C ILE A 512 -21.25 11.01 0.73
N GLN A 513 -21.44 10.79 2.04
CA GLN A 513 -22.75 10.43 2.58
C GLN A 513 -23.79 11.56 2.36
N ALA A 514 -23.38 12.83 2.24
CA ALA A 514 -24.28 13.91 1.88
C ALA A 514 -24.89 13.72 0.48
N PHE A 515 -24.16 13.19 -0.50
CA PHE A 515 -24.70 12.80 -1.81
C PHE A 515 -25.58 11.56 -1.72
N VAL A 516 -25.10 10.49 -1.07
CA VAL A 516 -25.82 9.22 -0.95
C VAL A 516 -27.17 9.41 -0.25
N ASN A 517 -27.22 10.20 0.82
CA ASN A 517 -28.47 10.53 1.54
C ASN A 517 -29.46 11.37 0.73
N LYS A 518 -29.05 11.92 -0.43
CA LYS A 518 -29.90 12.61 -1.40
C LYS A 518 -30.26 11.74 -2.61
N GLY A 519 -29.98 10.43 -2.55
CA GLY A 519 -30.33 9.47 -3.59
C GLY A 519 -29.33 9.44 -4.75
N TYR A 520 -28.14 9.99 -4.59
CA TYR A 520 -27.05 9.78 -5.55
C TYR A 520 -26.37 8.43 -5.29
N VAL A 521 -25.86 7.82 -6.34
CA VAL A 521 -25.18 6.52 -6.33
C VAL A 521 -23.69 6.75 -6.46
N ASP A 522 -22.91 6.26 -5.50
CA ASP A 522 -21.46 6.13 -5.64
C ASP A 522 -21.16 4.98 -6.59
N LEU A 523 -20.64 5.31 -7.77
CA LEU A 523 -20.45 4.34 -8.85
C LEU A 523 -19.27 3.40 -8.57
N GLN A 524 -18.21 3.87 -7.89
CA GLN A 524 -17.08 3.01 -7.54
C GLN A 524 -17.50 1.96 -6.51
N GLN A 525 -18.30 2.36 -5.50
CA GLN A 525 -18.88 1.41 -4.56
C GLN A 525 -19.82 0.42 -5.27
N LYS A 526 -20.61 0.89 -6.26
CA LYS A 526 -21.53 0.04 -7.02
C LYS A 526 -20.81 -1.01 -7.86
N PHE A 527 -19.71 -0.67 -8.52
CA PHE A 527 -19.03 -1.56 -9.48
C PHE A 527 -17.87 -2.35 -8.86
N HIS A 528 -17.21 -1.85 -7.82
CA HIS A 528 -15.99 -2.44 -7.25
C HIS A 528 -16.11 -2.75 -5.76
N ALA A 529 -17.18 -2.32 -5.10
CA ALA A 529 -17.39 -2.50 -3.66
C ALA A 529 -16.15 -2.05 -2.84
N ASP A 530 -15.71 -2.88 -1.90
CA ASP A 530 -14.62 -2.57 -0.98
C ASP A 530 -13.21 -2.65 -1.61
N SER A 531 -13.10 -3.11 -2.86
CA SER A 531 -11.83 -3.15 -3.59
C SER A 531 -11.49 -1.84 -4.32
N ALA A 532 -12.42 -0.87 -4.36
CA ALA A 532 -12.21 0.40 -5.03
C ALA A 532 -11.13 1.25 -4.35
N TYR A 533 -10.18 1.75 -5.14
CA TYR A 533 -9.21 2.76 -4.71
C TYR A 533 -8.74 3.60 -5.91
N SER A 534 -8.24 4.80 -5.63
CA SER A 534 -7.57 5.69 -6.60
C SER A 534 -6.32 6.35 -6.00
N TYR A 535 -6.12 6.16 -4.70
CA TYR A 535 -5.08 6.83 -3.94
C TYR A 535 -4.52 5.92 -2.86
N VAL A 536 -3.23 6.05 -2.57
CA VAL A 536 -2.54 5.34 -1.49
C VAL A 536 -1.89 6.36 -0.56
N TYR A 537 -2.28 6.35 0.70
CA TYR A 537 -1.69 7.21 1.71
C TYR A 537 -1.17 6.40 2.89
N ARG A 538 0.13 6.53 3.19
CA ARG A 538 0.79 5.81 4.30
C ARG A 538 0.47 4.31 4.33
N THR A 539 0.58 3.66 3.18
CA THR A 539 0.30 2.22 2.98
C THR A 539 -1.19 1.83 2.94
N GLU A 540 -2.10 2.75 3.18
CA GLU A 540 -3.53 2.49 3.13
C GLU A 540 -4.14 2.91 1.80
N THR A 541 -5.03 2.07 1.25
CA THR A 541 -5.70 2.24 -0.03
C THR A 541 -7.12 2.74 0.15
N GLY A 542 -7.52 3.71 -0.66
CA GLY A 542 -8.89 4.21 -0.71
C GLY A 542 -9.08 5.12 -1.93
N TYR A 543 -10.25 5.62 -2.16
CA TYR A 543 -10.49 6.57 -3.24
C TYR A 543 -10.96 7.93 -2.72
N LEU A 544 -10.24 8.96 -3.16
CA LEU A 544 -10.58 10.37 -2.98
C LEU A 544 -11.21 10.93 -4.25
N ASP A 545 -10.91 10.28 -5.39
CA ASP A 545 -11.45 10.59 -6.70
C ASP A 545 -12.73 9.80 -6.90
N HIS A 546 -13.84 10.49 -7.06
CA HIS A 546 -15.16 9.89 -7.10
C HIS A 546 -15.81 9.99 -8.48
N ALA A 547 -16.70 9.03 -8.75
CA ALA A 547 -17.73 9.09 -9.77
C ALA A 547 -19.07 8.84 -9.09
N ILE A 548 -19.92 9.86 -9.02
CA ILE A 548 -21.21 9.85 -8.35
C ILE A 548 -22.29 10.25 -9.36
N ALA A 549 -23.37 9.52 -9.43
CA ALA A 549 -24.46 9.78 -10.38
C ALA A 549 -25.82 9.86 -9.68
N ASN A 550 -26.73 10.68 -10.19
CA ASN A 550 -28.12 10.54 -9.79
C ASN A 550 -28.73 9.27 -10.41
N GLU A 551 -29.89 8.85 -9.95
CA GLU A 551 -30.52 7.59 -10.37
C GLU A 551 -30.69 7.49 -11.90
N SER A 552 -31.18 8.55 -12.57
CA SER A 552 -31.37 8.59 -14.02
C SER A 552 -30.06 8.34 -14.78
N MET A 553 -28.95 8.92 -14.36
CA MET A 553 -27.64 8.69 -14.95
C MET A 553 -27.10 7.31 -14.54
N ALA A 554 -27.25 6.88 -13.29
CA ALA A 554 -26.71 5.62 -12.77
C ALA A 554 -27.28 4.38 -13.47
N GLN A 555 -28.48 4.49 -14.07
CA GLN A 555 -29.11 3.46 -14.91
C GLN A 555 -28.48 3.37 -16.31
N GLN A 556 -27.76 4.40 -16.75
CA GLN A 556 -27.12 4.47 -18.07
C GLN A 556 -25.60 4.19 -18.01
N ILE A 557 -25.03 4.00 -16.79
CA ILE A 557 -23.63 3.65 -16.60
C ILE A 557 -23.41 2.19 -16.97
N THR A 558 -22.47 1.96 -17.90
CA THR A 558 -22.11 0.62 -18.37
C THR A 558 -20.94 0.01 -17.60
N GLY A 559 -20.06 0.85 -17.04
CA GLY A 559 -18.94 0.44 -16.22
C GLY A 559 -18.16 1.65 -15.69
N VAL A 560 -17.40 1.41 -14.65
CA VAL A 560 -16.49 2.38 -14.02
C VAL A 560 -15.18 1.66 -13.73
N THR A 561 -14.06 2.35 -13.87
CA THR A 561 -12.74 1.84 -13.43
C THR A 561 -11.86 2.99 -12.95
N ALA A 562 -11.04 2.70 -11.95
CA ALA A 562 -9.83 3.48 -11.67
C ALA A 562 -8.70 2.91 -12.54
N PHE A 563 -8.07 3.74 -13.36
CA PHE A 563 -6.96 3.29 -14.17
C PHE A 563 -5.67 3.38 -13.36
N HIS A 564 -5.28 2.27 -12.73
CA HIS A 564 -4.17 2.20 -11.78
C HIS A 564 -2.80 2.42 -12.44
N ILE A 565 -2.53 3.64 -12.88
CA ILE A 565 -1.25 4.05 -13.47
C ILE A 565 -0.40 4.90 -12.52
N ASN A 566 -0.95 5.33 -11.39
CA ASN A 566 -0.33 6.32 -10.51
C ASN A 566 -0.20 5.86 -9.05
N ALA A 567 -1.30 5.48 -8.40
CA ALA A 567 -1.36 5.24 -6.95
C ALA A 567 -0.47 4.08 -6.48
N ASP A 568 -0.25 3.08 -7.30
CA ASP A 568 0.59 1.92 -7.01
C ASP A 568 2.07 2.12 -7.37
N GLU A 569 2.40 3.21 -8.06
CA GLU A 569 3.76 3.49 -8.52
C GLU A 569 4.56 4.24 -7.47
N LEU A 570 5.84 3.91 -7.35
CA LEU A 570 6.75 4.63 -6.47
C LEU A 570 6.98 6.06 -6.97
N GLY A 571 7.01 7.04 -6.05
CA GLY A 571 7.17 8.46 -6.38
C GLY A 571 8.42 8.78 -7.20
N VAL A 572 9.52 8.02 -7.06
CA VAL A 572 10.75 8.22 -7.85
C VAL A 572 10.58 8.09 -9.37
N PHE A 573 9.48 7.50 -9.83
CA PHE A 573 9.11 7.41 -11.25
C PHE A 573 8.27 8.61 -11.71
N GLY A 574 7.85 9.48 -10.80
CA GLY A 574 7.17 10.74 -11.10
C GLY A 574 8.05 11.72 -11.90
N TYR A 575 7.46 12.80 -12.30
CA TYR A 575 8.13 13.84 -13.10
C TYR A 575 9.29 14.52 -12.35
N ASP A 576 9.25 14.56 -11.03
CA ASP A 576 10.25 15.13 -10.12
C ASP A 576 11.23 14.07 -9.57
N GLY A 577 10.98 12.81 -9.84
CA GLY A 577 11.76 11.69 -9.31
C GLY A 577 13.07 11.45 -10.04
N ALA A 578 14.01 10.84 -9.33
CA ALA A 578 15.34 10.53 -9.85
C ALA A 578 15.34 9.45 -10.95
N LYS A 579 14.33 8.60 -10.96
CA LYS A 579 14.14 7.50 -11.93
C LYS A 579 12.93 7.72 -12.82
N TRP A 580 12.59 8.99 -13.12
CA TRP A 580 11.48 9.28 -14.00
C TRP A 580 11.54 8.43 -15.28
N ASP A 581 10.43 7.82 -15.64
CA ASP A 581 10.28 7.04 -16.86
C ASP A 581 9.38 7.80 -17.84
N VAL A 582 9.60 7.56 -19.15
CA VAL A 582 8.69 8.02 -20.18
C VAL A 582 7.43 7.18 -20.17
N GLY A 583 6.29 7.84 -20.38
CA GLY A 583 4.99 7.20 -20.44
C GLY A 583 4.07 7.62 -19.29
N MET A 584 2.91 7.00 -19.26
CA MET A 584 1.80 7.45 -18.42
C MET A 584 1.90 7.08 -16.94
N PHE A 585 2.76 6.10 -16.58
CA PHE A 585 2.86 5.63 -15.19
C PHE A 585 3.48 6.69 -14.28
N ARG A 586 2.85 6.93 -13.13
CA ARG A 586 3.17 8.03 -12.21
C ARG A 586 3.12 9.41 -12.89
N SER A 587 2.07 9.63 -13.68
CA SER A 587 1.76 10.96 -14.25
C SER A 587 1.11 11.91 -13.24
N SER A 588 0.65 11.37 -12.10
CA SER A 588 0.06 12.02 -10.94
C SER A 588 0.25 11.11 -9.72
N ASP A 589 -0.20 11.53 -8.55
CA ASP A 589 -0.34 10.71 -7.35
C ASP A 589 -1.74 10.07 -7.21
N HIS A 590 -2.70 10.50 -8.03
CA HIS A 590 -4.06 10.00 -8.12
C HIS A 590 -4.29 9.20 -9.39
N ASP A 591 -5.04 8.09 -9.31
CA ASP A 591 -5.49 7.36 -10.49
C ASP A 591 -6.70 8.06 -11.13
N PRO A 592 -6.73 8.19 -12.47
CA PRO A 592 -7.91 8.70 -13.16
C PRO A 592 -9.10 7.73 -13.05
N ILE A 593 -10.30 8.29 -12.87
CA ILE A 593 -11.55 7.52 -12.83
C ILE A 593 -12.22 7.64 -14.19
N ILE A 594 -12.53 6.50 -14.79
CA ILE A 594 -13.12 6.41 -16.15
C ILE A 594 -14.51 5.79 -16.03
N VAL A 595 -15.48 6.43 -16.71
CA VAL A 595 -16.88 6.03 -16.68
C VAL A 595 -17.36 5.80 -18.13
N GLY A 596 -17.88 4.62 -18.40
CA GLY A 596 -18.60 4.29 -19.61
C GLY A 596 -20.10 4.57 -19.45
N ILE A 597 -20.71 5.23 -20.44
CA ILE A 597 -22.11 5.66 -20.40
C ILE A 597 -22.79 5.27 -21.72
N ALA A 598 -23.94 4.59 -21.66
CA ALA A 598 -24.84 4.36 -22.77
C ALA A 598 -25.92 5.44 -22.81
N LEU A 599 -25.49 6.71 -22.99
CA LEU A 599 -26.36 7.89 -22.86
C LEU A 599 -27.49 7.89 -23.90
N GLY A 600 -28.75 7.94 -23.40
CA GLY A 600 -29.95 7.94 -24.21
C GLY A 600 -30.22 6.62 -24.95
N GLN A 601 -29.43 5.62 -24.71
CA GLN A 601 -29.82 4.28 -25.10
C GLN A 601 -30.79 3.82 -24.02
N SER A 602 -32.08 3.75 -24.38
CA SER A 602 -33.05 3.13 -23.50
C SER A 602 -32.47 1.79 -23.04
N SER A 603 -32.40 1.59 -21.75
CA SER A 603 -32.23 0.28 -21.14
C SER A 603 -33.50 -0.58 -21.42
N ASN A 604 -33.92 -0.65 -22.66
CA ASN A 604 -34.70 -1.75 -23.20
C ASN A 604 -33.86 -3.01 -23.35
N GLY A 605 -32.71 -2.97 -22.73
CA GLY A 605 -31.93 -4.02 -22.22
C GLY A 605 -31.74 -3.88 -20.71
N ASN A 606 -32.79 -3.70 -19.91
CA ASN A 606 -32.88 -4.43 -18.68
C ASN A 606 -32.79 -5.89 -19.09
N ILE A 607 -31.58 -6.38 -19.14
CA ILE A 607 -31.34 -7.75 -18.84
C ILE A 607 -31.32 -7.90 -17.30
N SER A 608 -32.41 -7.55 -16.62
CA SER A 608 -33.09 -8.55 -15.87
C SER A 608 -33.71 -9.43 -16.94
N ASP A 609 -32.86 -10.25 -17.58
CA ASP A 609 -33.38 -11.27 -18.46
C ASP A 609 -34.20 -12.16 -17.56
N SER A 610 -35.54 -11.86 -17.52
CA SER A 610 -36.53 -12.72 -16.89
C SER A 610 -36.56 -14.11 -17.55
N SER A 611 -35.69 -14.35 -18.55
CA SER A 611 -35.48 -15.59 -19.27
C SER A 611 -34.31 -16.42 -18.74
N LEU A 612 -33.38 -15.87 -17.95
CA LEU A 612 -32.30 -16.64 -17.36
C LEU A 612 -32.36 -16.64 -15.83
N ASN A 613 -32.91 -17.72 -15.27
CA ASN A 613 -32.82 -17.98 -13.85
C ASN A 613 -31.71 -19.00 -13.58
N VAL A 614 -30.80 -18.64 -12.71
CA VAL A 614 -29.74 -19.53 -12.20
C VAL A 614 -29.91 -19.68 -10.71
N TYR A 615 -30.16 -20.90 -10.26
CA TYR A 615 -30.37 -21.18 -8.84
C TYR A 615 -30.01 -22.65 -8.49
N PRO A 616 -29.64 -22.92 -7.23
CA PRO A 616 -29.35 -21.97 -6.19
C PRO A 616 -27.96 -21.31 -6.39
N THR A 617 -27.74 -20.13 -5.80
CA THR A 617 -26.42 -19.49 -5.80
C THR A 617 -25.45 -20.16 -4.82
N VAL A 618 -25.97 -20.89 -3.85
CA VAL A 618 -25.21 -21.79 -2.96
C VAL A 618 -25.57 -23.23 -3.34
N VAL A 619 -24.64 -23.90 -3.99
CA VAL A 619 -24.86 -25.19 -4.69
C VAL A 619 -24.21 -26.32 -3.92
N THR A 620 -24.91 -27.43 -3.70
CA THR A 620 -24.28 -28.66 -3.17
C THR A 620 -23.85 -29.60 -4.27
N ASP A 621 -24.62 -29.73 -5.36
CA ASP A 621 -24.28 -30.51 -6.55
C ASP A 621 -24.98 -29.97 -7.80
N LEU A 622 -26.31 -29.82 -7.75
CA LEU A 622 -27.10 -29.44 -8.92
C LEU A 622 -27.27 -27.92 -9.00
N LEU A 623 -26.85 -27.37 -10.13
CA LEU A 623 -27.07 -25.99 -10.52
C LEU A 623 -28.11 -25.97 -11.63
N SER A 624 -29.25 -25.33 -11.36
CA SER A 624 -30.32 -25.16 -12.34
C SER A 624 -30.12 -23.86 -13.11
N ILE A 625 -30.19 -23.95 -14.44
CA ILE A 625 -30.10 -22.84 -15.35
C ILE A 625 -31.28 -22.89 -16.29
N GLU A 626 -32.19 -21.94 -16.15
CA GLU A 626 -33.38 -21.86 -17.03
C GLU A 626 -33.02 -21.04 -18.28
N VAL A 627 -32.70 -21.72 -19.35
CA VAL A 627 -32.47 -21.13 -20.67
C VAL A 627 -33.54 -21.60 -21.65
N THR A 628 -33.89 -20.73 -22.60
CA THR A 628 -34.90 -21.02 -23.62
C THR A 628 -34.25 -21.59 -24.89
N ASP A 629 -32.94 -21.39 -25.08
CA ASP A 629 -32.20 -21.79 -26.25
C ASP A 629 -30.84 -22.42 -25.89
N ARG A 630 -30.16 -22.98 -26.90
CA ARG A 630 -28.84 -23.57 -26.78
C ARG A 630 -27.85 -22.58 -26.17
N SER A 631 -27.20 -22.97 -25.08
CA SER A 631 -26.35 -22.09 -24.27
C SER A 631 -25.03 -22.76 -23.93
N VAL A 632 -23.98 -21.96 -23.75
CA VAL A 632 -22.68 -22.44 -23.28
C VAL A 632 -22.48 -22.01 -21.84
N VAL A 633 -22.27 -22.97 -20.95
CA VAL A 633 -21.98 -22.72 -19.53
C VAL A 633 -20.49 -22.87 -19.29
N GLN A 634 -19.91 -21.86 -18.67
CA GLN A 634 -18.51 -21.83 -18.27
C GLN A 634 -18.43 -21.57 -16.76
N ILE A 635 -17.50 -22.26 -16.08
CA ILE A 635 -17.19 -22.03 -14.68
C ILE A 635 -15.71 -21.67 -14.57
N TYR A 636 -15.45 -20.56 -13.90
CA TYR A 636 -14.10 -20.07 -13.67
C TYR A 636 -13.80 -20.04 -12.17
N SER A 637 -12.56 -20.30 -11.79
CA SER A 637 -12.08 -19.93 -10.46
C SER A 637 -12.17 -18.41 -10.26
N VAL A 638 -12.18 -17.95 -9.03
CA VAL A 638 -12.11 -16.50 -8.71
C VAL A 638 -10.82 -15.84 -9.23
N SER A 639 -9.80 -16.64 -9.57
CA SER A 639 -8.56 -16.17 -10.21
C SER A 639 -8.67 -16.11 -11.75
N GLY A 640 -9.84 -16.39 -12.34
CA GLY A 640 -10.09 -16.32 -13.79
C GLY A 640 -9.69 -17.55 -14.60
N ILE A 641 -9.28 -18.65 -13.97
CA ILE A 641 -8.95 -19.90 -14.68
C ILE A 641 -10.25 -20.61 -15.04
N LYS A 642 -10.46 -20.90 -16.33
CA LYS A 642 -11.61 -21.68 -16.79
C LYS A 642 -11.46 -23.13 -16.34
N LEU A 643 -12.40 -23.61 -15.53
CA LEU A 643 -12.41 -24.96 -14.96
C LEU A 643 -13.36 -25.90 -15.69
N PHE A 644 -14.47 -25.36 -16.24
CA PHE A 644 -15.50 -26.13 -16.88
C PHE A 644 -16.10 -25.34 -18.04
N GLU A 645 -16.46 -26.07 -19.13
CA GLU A 645 -17.23 -25.52 -20.23
C GLU A 645 -18.10 -26.64 -20.82
N LYS A 646 -19.36 -26.35 -20.98
CA LYS A 646 -20.32 -27.28 -21.56
C LYS A 646 -21.43 -26.54 -22.31
N GLU A 647 -21.74 -27.02 -23.49
CA GLU A 647 -22.95 -26.63 -24.20
C GLU A 647 -24.16 -27.37 -23.59
N ILE A 648 -25.21 -26.67 -23.29
CA ILE A 648 -26.40 -27.21 -22.63
C ILE A 648 -27.65 -26.94 -23.49
N GLU A 649 -28.49 -27.97 -23.57
CA GLU A 649 -29.89 -27.91 -24.00
C GLU A 649 -30.82 -28.27 -22.85
N SER A 650 -30.27 -28.62 -21.67
CA SER A 650 -30.96 -29.05 -20.46
C SER A 650 -30.82 -28.02 -19.32
N ARG A 651 -31.77 -28.04 -18.38
CA ARG A 651 -31.90 -27.06 -17.33
C ARG A 651 -30.98 -27.27 -16.10
N GLU A 652 -30.21 -28.37 -16.04
CA GLU A 652 -29.45 -28.73 -14.83
C GLU A 652 -28.05 -29.21 -15.15
N ILE A 653 -27.08 -28.76 -14.31
CA ILE A 653 -25.69 -29.21 -14.35
C ILE A 653 -25.31 -29.75 -12.97
N SER A 654 -24.78 -30.98 -12.93
CA SER A 654 -24.14 -31.52 -11.72
C SER A 654 -22.71 -31.03 -11.64
N LEU A 655 -22.37 -30.32 -10.57
CA LEU A 655 -21.03 -29.78 -10.31
C LEU A 655 -20.05 -30.87 -9.85
N ASN A 656 -20.54 -31.89 -9.13
CA ASN A 656 -19.72 -33.03 -8.74
C ASN A 656 -19.26 -33.83 -9.97
N SER A 657 -20.15 -34.04 -10.94
CA SER A 657 -19.78 -34.71 -12.21
C SER A 657 -18.88 -33.83 -13.09
N ALA A 658 -18.88 -32.52 -12.90
CA ALA A 658 -17.98 -31.56 -13.53
C ALA A 658 -16.62 -31.45 -12.83
N GLY A 659 -16.41 -32.13 -11.69
CA GLY A 659 -15.18 -32.09 -10.92
C GLY A 659 -14.92 -30.77 -10.21
N ILE A 660 -15.98 -29.97 -9.94
CA ILE A 660 -15.88 -28.69 -9.24
C ILE A 660 -15.90 -28.95 -7.73
N LEU A 661 -14.81 -28.59 -7.07
CA LEU A 661 -14.64 -28.74 -5.62
C LEU A 661 -15.37 -27.64 -4.82
N PRO A 662 -15.60 -27.84 -3.50
CA PRO A 662 -16.15 -26.77 -2.67
C PRO A 662 -15.34 -25.47 -2.77
N GLY A 663 -16.02 -24.34 -2.95
CA GLY A 663 -15.37 -23.03 -3.12
C GLY A 663 -16.27 -21.98 -3.78
N ALA A 664 -15.72 -20.79 -3.98
CA ALA A 664 -16.36 -19.70 -4.72
C ALA A 664 -15.92 -19.73 -6.19
N TYR A 665 -16.86 -19.56 -7.11
CA TYR A 665 -16.63 -19.63 -8.54
C TYR A 665 -17.41 -18.56 -9.29
N ILE A 666 -16.93 -18.19 -10.46
CA ILE A 666 -17.64 -17.32 -11.41
C ILE A 666 -18.31 -18.22 -12.43
N LEU A 667 -19.63 -18.23 -12.44
CA LEU A 667 -20.45 -18.85 -13.46
C LEU A 667 -20.69 -17.86 -14.58
N ARG A 668 -20.49 -18.29 -15.82
CA ARG A 668 -20.79 -17.53 -17.03
C ARG A 668 -21.66 -18.38 -17.96
N VAL A 669 -22.77 -17.82 -18.39
CA VAL A 669 -23.72 -18.45 -19.33
C VAL A 669 -23.80 -17.59 -20.57
N LEU A 670 -23.44 -18.18 -21.72
CA LEU A 670 -23.50 -17.55 -23.04
C LEU A 670 -24.73 -18.10 -23.77
N TYR A 671 -25.66 -17.25 -24.12
CA TYR A 671 -26.88 -17.60 -24.85
C TYR A 671 -27.35 -16.43 -25.72
N ASP A 672 -27.83 -16.69 -26.89
CA ASP A 672 -28.35 -15.70 -27.86
C ASP A 672 -27.42 -14.47 -28.05
N GLY A 673 -26.09 -14.70 -28.12
CA GLY A 673 -25.10 -13.64 -28.22
C GLY A 673 -24.89 -12.79 -26.98
N LYS A 674 -25.50 -13.16 -25.85
CA LYS A 674 -25.42 -12.47 -24.58
C LYS A 674 -24.61 -13.28 -23.57
N ILE A 675 -24.08 -12.62 -22.55
CA ILE A 675 -23.34 -13.24 -21.45
C ILE A 675 -24.04 -12.88 -20.14
N HIS A 676 -24.47 -13.92 -19.39
CA HIS A 676 -24.85 -13.76 -17.99
C HIS A 676 -23.71 -14.24 -17.11
N GLN A 677 -23.36 -13.47 -16.08
CA GLN A 677 -22.27 -13.80 -15.15
C GLN A 677 -22.72 -13.59 -13.71
N GLN A 678 -22.47 -14.58 -12.85
CA GLN A 678 -22.75 -14.46 -11.42
C GLN A 678 -21.79 -15.31 -10.60
N ILE A 679 -21.62 -14.97 -9.31
CA ILE A 679 -20.85 -15.77 -8.37
C ILE A 679 -21.74 -16.89 -7.81
N ILE A 680 -21.20 -18.10 -7.78
CA ILE A 680 -21.81 -19.27 -7.13
C ILE A 680 -20.87 -19.79 -6.04
N PHE A 681 -21.43 -20.34 -4.99
CA PHE A 681 -20.70 -20.99 -3.90
C PHE A 681 -21.03 -22.49 -3.91
N VAL A 682 -20.03 -23.34 -4.15
CA VAL A 682 -20.17 -24.80 -4.09
C VAL A 682 -19.81 -25.26 -2.69
N LYS A 683 -20.70 -26.07 -2.06
CA LYS A 683 -20.52 -26.63 -0.71
C LYS A 683 -20.02 -28.05 -0.74
#